data_82d25bac1c25fe29a483ee1624f38059
#
_entry.id   82d25bac1c25fe29a483ee1624f38059
#
_cell.length_a   1.000
_cell.length_b   1.000
_cell.length_c   1.000
_cell.angle_alpha   90.00
_cell.angle_beta   90.00
_cell.angle_gamma   90.00
#
_symmetry.space_group_name_H-M   'P 1'
#
loop_
_entity.id
_entity.type
_entity.pdbx_description
1 polymer ?
#
loop_
_entity_poly.entity_id
_entity_poly.type
_entity_poly.pdbx_seq_one_letter_code
_entity_poly.pdbx_strand_id
1 'polypeptide(L)'
;MRDLRRTPAKALSALILLMVTPPAHAEDGYRLWLRYDPLPRPVRQRYKAAATEIVVQSDGLIARSAASELQRGLSGLLGVPVPRKTRVDRDGAIVGRVEKMAGIGSEGFAIHMARVAGHRATVISANDERGLLYGSFALLRLIQTQRPVDRLAVTDRPRLQLRLLDHWDNLDRSVERGYAGESLWDWQTLPERTDPRYRDYARANASIGINGVVLNNVNSAAEILTEPYLMKVRALADQFRPWGARLYLSARFSAPMDIGGLKTADPLDPAVRKWWKAKAGEIYRLIPDFGGFLVKANSEGAPGPQDYGRSHADGANMLAEALASHHGIVLWRAFIYSAAKEDRAKQAYDEFKPLDGQFADNVILQVKNGPIDFQPREPFHPLFGRMRRTNVAMEVQLTREYLGQGSGIVFLAPMWSEALDADTCSPRCGTPVRSTIKALAGVANVGSDLNWTGNHFDQANWYAFGRLAWNPAATPSSIAEEWVRMTWGNHPGLVRRVVSIVAHSREAVVDFMTPLGLAHQMATDHHYGPGPWVCDLAQPSWNPCYYSQADAHGIGFDRTASGSDAAGQYAPKIGGCFTDLKCVSDDYLLWFHHVPWTYRMRSGRSLWEDLVTHYDQGVRTVEAAKSQWDLVRPFVDVQRHTAVAATLDRQRIEAKWWRNASIAYWQSRSQLPLPRRHAPPPHPLRWYEEIHFDTVPGSLVPGTGHQLSCVPPRGGPPCAL
;
A
#
# COMPACT_ATOMS: atom_id res chain seq x y z
N MET A 1 -80.79 -44.33 -27.66
CA MET A 1 -79.98 -45.30 -28.43
C MET A 1 -78.56 -44.81 -28.45
N ARG A 2 -77.60 -45.64 -28.05
CA ARG A 2 -76.16 -45.62 -28.11
C ARG A 2 -75.42 -44.75 -27.10
N ASP A 3 -74.90 -45.49 -26.15
CA ASP A 3 -73.87 -45.25 -25.19
C ASP A 3 -72.60 -44.62 -25.85
N LEU A 4 -71.97 -43.65 -25.17
CA LEU A 4 -70.63 -43.29 -25.36
C LEU A 4 -69.90 -43.34 -23.98
N ARG A 5 -69.07 -44.36 -23.85
CA ARG A 5 -68.26 -44.66 -22.71
C ARG A 5 -67.21 -43.55 -22.47
N ARG A 6 -67.15 -42.98 -21.28
CA ARG A 6 -66.09 -42.09 -20.81
C ARG A 6 -64.87 -42.90 -20.31
N THR A 7 -63.74 -42.71 -20.93
CA THR A 7 -62.44 -43.15 -20.42
C THR A 7 -61.87 -42.07 -19.51
N PRO A 8 -61.32 -42.39 -18.31
CA PRO A 8 -60.67 -41.36 -17.48
C PRO A 8 -59.23 -41.09 -17.93
N ALA A 9 -58.95 -39.82 -18.23
CA ALA A 9 -57.60 -39.31 -18.44
C ALA A 9 -56.83 -39.26 -17.12
N LYS A 10 -55.72 -40.01 -17.02
CA LYS A 10 -54.78 -39.91 -15.91
C LYS A 10 -53.98 -38.60 -16.03
N ALA A 11 -54.27 -37.65 -15.16
CA ALA A 11 -53.49 -36.45 -15.01
C ALA A 11 -52.15 -36.82 -14.31
N LEU A 12 -51.05 -36.72 -15.05
CA LEU A 12 -49.67 -36.88 -14.55
C LEU A 12 -49.26 -35.52 -13.97
N SER A 13 -49.37 -35.31 -12.67
CA SER A 13 -48.86 -34.13 -11.96
C SER A 13 -47.33 -34.19 -11.89
N ALA A 14 -46.65 -33.49 -12.81
CA ALA A 14 -45.22 -33.26 -12.73
C ALA A 14 -44.93 -32.24 -11.60
N LEU A 15 -44.45 -32.74 -10.47
CA LEU A 15 -43.93 -31.92 -9.38
C LEU A 15 -42.61 -31.30 -9.79
N ILE A 16 -42.64 -30.05 -10.29
CA ILE A 16 -41.44 -29.27 -10.52
C ILE A 16 -40.88 -28.89 -9.15
N LEU A 17 -39.86 -29.62 -8.68
CA LEU A 17 -39.02 -29.24 -7.56
C LEU A 17 -38.23 -28.00 -7.97
N LEU A 18 -38.74 -26.80 -7.67
CA LEU A 18 -37.97 -25.58 -7.68
C LEU A 18 -36.84 -25.75 -6.64
N MET A 19 -35.63 -26.11 -7.10
CA MET A 19 -34.43 -25.94 -6.31
C MET A 19 -34.28 -24.44 -6.07
N VAL A 20 -34.74 -23.98 -4.92
CA VAL A 20 -34.40 -22.67 -4.38
C VAL A 20 -32.92 -22.73 -4.09
N THR A 21 -32.09 -22.39 -5.06
CA THR A 21 -30.69 -22.03 -4.82
C THR A 21 -30.74 -20.82 -3.87
N PRO A 22 -30.10 -20.87 -2.68
CA PRO A 22 -30.01 -19.70 -1.84
C PRO A 22 -29.47 -18.55 -2.70
N PRO A 23 -29.99 -17.32 -2.54
CA PRO A 23 -29.47 -16.20 -3.28
C PRO A 23 -27.95 -16.17 -3.07
N ALA A 24 -27.20 -16.32 -4.15
CA ALA A 24 -25.77 -16.05 -4.12
C ALA A 24 -25.65 -14.60 -3.66
N HIS A 25 -25.25 -14.37 -2.41
CA HIS A 25 -24.96 -13.03 -1.94
C HIS A 25 -24.00 -12.42 -2.93
N ALA A 26 -24.39 -11.30 -3.50
CA ALA A 26 -23.56 -10.54 -4.42
C ALA A 26 -22.19 -10.34 -3.76
N GLU A 27 -21.12 -10.67 -4.48
CA GLU A 27 -19.77 -10.59 -3.93
C GLU A 27 -19.22 -9.19 -4.17
N ASP A 28 -19.21 -8.38 -3.13
CA ASP A 28 -18.83 -6.97 -3.16
C ASP A 28 -17.35 -6.71 -2.85
N GLY A 29 -16.60 -7.74 -2.46
CA GLY A 29 -15.19 -7.63 -2.06
C GLY A 29 -14.97 -7.30 -0.58
N TYR A 30 -16.03 -7.10 0.22
CA TYR A 30 -15.93 -6.77 1.65
C TYR A 30 -15.10 -7.78 2.44
N ARG A 31 -15.21 -9.08 2.12
CA ARG A 31 -14.53 -10.17 2.84
C ARG A 31 -13.04 -10.25 2.56
N LEU A 32 -12.51 -9.45 1.63
CA LEU A 32 -11.09 -9.40 1.27
C LEU A 32 -10.55 -10.80 0.92
N TRP A 33 -9.36 -11.14 1.41
CA TRP A 33 -8.73 -12.46 1.37
C TRP A 33 -9.14 -13.38 2.54
N LEU A 34 -10.01 -12.93 3.43
CA LEU A 34 -10.52 -13.64 4.62
C LEU A 34 -11.91 -14.25 4.38
N ARG A 35 -12.13 -14.72 3.16
CA ARG A 35 -13.43 -15.22 2.68
C ARG A 35 -13.82 -16.54 3.32
N TYR A 36 -12.87 -17.47 3.46
CA TYR A 36 -13.04 -18.81 3.99
C TYR A 36 -14.20 -19.60 3.33
N ASP A 37 -14.39 -19.40 2.01
CA ASP A 37 -15.38 -20.14 1.26
C ASP A 37 -15.06 -21.65 1.28
N PRO A 38 -16.08 -22.53 1.28
CA PRO A 38 -15.86 -23.97 1.34
C PRO A 38 -14.95 -24.48 0.23
N LEU A 39 -13.90 -25.16 0.60
CA LEU A 39 -12.99 -25.79 -0.35
C LEU A 39 -13.73 -26.86 -1.19
N PRO A 40 -13.25 -27.19 -2.42
CA PRO A 40 -13.79 -28.27 -3.23
C PRO A 40 -13.83 -29.59 -2.43
N ARG A 41 -14.88 -30.39 -2.62
CA ARG A 41 -15.13 -31.62 -1.82
C ARG A 41 -13.90 -32.55 -1.69
N PRO A 42 -13.12 -32.86 -2.75
CA PRO A 42 -11.93 -33.71 -2.61
C PRO A 42 -10.84 -33.08 -1.74
N VAL A 43 -10.69 -31.75 -1.79
CA VAL A 43 -9.71 -30.99 -1.00
C VAL A 43 -10.14 -30.94 0.46
N ARG A 44 -11.41 -30.68 0.75
CA ARG A 44 -11.97 -30.65 2.11
C ARG A 44 -11.73 -31.96 2.86
N GLN A 45 -11.88 -33.11 2.20
CA GLN A 45 -11.68 -34.41 2.82
C GLN A 45 -10.28 -34.60 3.37
N ARG A 46 -9.25 -34.04 2.70
CA ARG A 46 -7.88 -34.09 3.20
C ARG A 46 -7.67 -33.34 4.51
N TYR A 47 -8.38 -32.22 4.70
CA TYR A 47 -8.21 -31.39 5.90
C TYR A 47 -9.17 -31.77 7.06
N LYS A 48 -10.29 -32.48 6.80
CA LYS A 48 -11.24 -32.87 7.84
C LYS A 48 -10.61 -33.66 8.97
N ALA A 49 -9.68 -34.55 8.65
CA ALA A 49 -8.99 -35.36 9.67
C ALA A 49 -7.92 -34.57 10.43
N ALA A 50 -7.48 -33.42 9.90
CA ALA A 50 -6.43 -32.57 10.47
C ALA A 50 -6.97 -31.34 11.21
N ALA A 51 -8.30 -31.11 11.23
CA ALA A 51 -8.94 -29.96 11.88
C ALA A 51 -10.30 -30.38 12.47
N THR A 52 -10.27 -31.18 13.52
CA THR A 52 -11.46 -31.79 14.13
C THR A 52 -12.03 -30.97 15.29
N GLU A 53 -11.18 -30.25 16.01
CA GLU A 53 -11.52 -29.39 17.13
C GLU A 53 -10.40 -28.36 17.38
N ILE A 54 -10.70 -27.30 18.15
CA ILE A 54 -9.77 -26.20 18.46
C ILE A 54 -9.63 -26.10 19.97
N VAL A 55 -8.40 -26.10 20.47
CA VAL A 55 -8.06 -25.91 21.89
C VAL A 55 -7.02 -24.79 22.00
N VAL A 56 -7.39 -23.63 22.51
CA VAL A 56 -6.46 -22.52 22.78
C VAL A 56 -6.22 -22.43 24.29
N GLN A 57 -4.95 -22.57 24.70
CA GLN A 57 -4.53 -22.64 26.11
C GLN A 57 -4.12 -21.25 26.65
N SER A 58 -4.87 -20.22 26.31
CA SER A 58 -4.77 -18.85 26.82
C SER A 58 -6.15 -18.20 26.73
N ASP A 59 -6.47 -17.30 27.65
CA ASP A 59 -7.76 -16.63 27.77
C ASP A 59 -7.67 -15.09 27.58
N GLY A 60 -6.50 -14.57 27.23
CA GLY A 60 -6.33 -13.16 26.95
C GLY A 60 -7.11 -12.69 25.71
N LEU A 61 -7.25 -11.39 25.54
CA LEU A 61 -8.06 -10.79 24.49
C LEU A 61 -7.65 -11.24 23.08
N ILE A 62 -6.36 -11.27 22.82
CA ILE A 62 -5.81 -11.62 21.50
C ILE A 62 -5.92 -13.13 21.28
N ALA A 63 -5.71 -13.95 22.31
CA ALA A 63 -5.91 -15.40 22.23
C ALA A 63 -7.36 -15.77 21.93
N ARG A 64 -8.34 -15.04 22.50
CA ARG A 64 -9.76 -15.22 22.15
C ARG A 64 -10.05 -14.87 20.69
N SER A 65 -9.41 -13.82 20.16
CA SER A 65 -9.51 -13.48 18.72
C SER A 65 -8.91 -14.58 17.85
N ALA A 66 -7.74 -15.13 18.21
CA ALA A 66 -7.10 -16.24 17.51
C ALA A 66 -8.02 -17.50 17.50
N ALA A 67 -8.60 -17.86 18.64
CA ALA A 67 -9.52 -18.99 18.76
C ALA A 67 -10.79 -18.81 17.92
N SER A 68 -11.35 -17.60 17.92
CA SER A 68 -12.54 -17.26 17.14
C SER A 68 -12.25 -17.26 15.64
N GLU A 69 -11.08 -16.79 15.25
CA GLU A 69 -10.66 -16.78 13.85
C GLU A 69 -10.37 -18.19 13.32
N LEU A 70 -9.70 -19.04 14.10
CA LEU A 70 -9.53 -20.45 13.77
C LEU A 70 -10.89 -21.14 13.58
N GLN A 71 -11.84 -20.91 14.49
CA GLN A 71 -13.17 -21.49 14.38
C GLN A 71 -13.91 -21.03 13.12
N ARG A 72 -13.91 -19.71 12.87
CA ARG A 72 -14.54 -19.12 11.67
C ARG A 72 -13.90 -19.66 10.39
N GLY A 73 -12.57 -19.61 10.32
CA GLY A 73 -11.82 -20.00 9.13
C GLY A 73 -11.93 -21.48 8.82
N LEU A 74 -11.70 -22.34 9.82
CA LEU A 74 -11.78 -23.79 9.63
C LEU A 74 -13.22 -24.25 9.33
N SER A 75 -14.23 -23.71 10.04
CA SER A 75 -15.63 -24.07 9.79
C SER A 75 -16.06 -23.65 8.38
N GLY A 76 -15.67 -22.46 7.93
CA GLY A 76 -15.95 -21.99 6.57
C GLY A 76 -15.27 -22.86 5.51
N LEU A 77 -13.96 -23.04 5.59
CA LEU A 77 -13.17 -23.82 4.63
C LEU A 77 -13.61 -25.30 4.55
N LEU A 78 -13.97 -25.91 5.68
CA LEU A 78 -14.42 -27.30 5.74
C LEU A 78 -15.92 -27.46 5.45
N GLY A 79 -16.70 -26.38 5.47
CA GLY A 79 -18.14 -26.40 5.28
C GLY A 79 -18.90 -27.20 6.36
N VAL A 80 -18.30 -27.34 7.54
CA VAL A 80 -18.89 -27.99 8.73
C VAL A 80 -18.35 -27.29 9.99
N PRO A 81 -19.14 -27.20 11.06
CA PRO A 81 -18.69 -26.62 12.32
C PRO A 81 -17.46 -27.34 12.88
N VAL A 82 -16.43 -26.56 13.27
CA VAL A 82 -15.28 -27.06 14.03
C VAL A 82 -15.41 -26.52 15.46
N PRO A 83 -15.66 -27.39 16.47
CA PRO A 83 -15.93 -26.94 17.83
C PRO A 83 -14.69 -26.45 18.55
N ARG A 84 -14.85 -25.45 19.43
CA ARG A 84 -13.86 -25.07 20.44
C ARG A 84 -14.05 -25.99 21.65
N LYS A 85 -12.93 -26.43 22.22
CA LYS A 85 -12.88 -27.30 23.39
C LYS A 85 -11.90 -26.75 24.41
N THR A 86 -12.02 -27.21 25.67
CA THR A 86 -11.06 -26.90 26.75
C THR A 86 -9.90 -27.88 26.81
N ARG A 87 -10.05 -29.09 26.23
CA ARG A 87 -9.04 -30.13 26.17
C ARG A 87 -9.10 -30.85 24.82
N VAL A 88 -8.01 -31.53 24.49
CA VAL A 88 -7.94 -32.37 23.29
C VAL A 88 -8.61 -33.72 23.60
N ASP A 89 -9.61 -34.09 22.80
CA ASP A 89 -10.40 -35.29 22.97
C ASP A 89 -10.23 -36.30 21.81
N ARG A 90 -9.61 -35.89 20.68
CA ARG A 90 -9.42 -36.75 19.49
C ARG A 90 -8.27 -36.29 18.60
N ASP A 91 -7.88 -37.17 17.68
CA ASP A 91 -6.87 -36.86 16.65
C ASP A 91 -7.33 -35.72 15.72
N GLY A 92 -6.37 -34.90 15.27
CA GLY A 92 -6.61 -33.79 14.37
C GLY A 92 -6.99 -32.48 15.06
N ALA A 93 -6.79 -32.36 16.37
CA ALA A 93 -7.00 -31.13 17.10
C ALA A 93 -6.02 -30.01 16.61
N ILE A 94 -6.49 -28.77 16.56
CA ILE A 94 -5.64 -27.59 16.42
C ILE A 94 -5.45 -26.99 17.82
N VAL A 95 -4.20 -26.95 18.28
CA VAL A 95 -3.85 -26.51 19.63
C VAL A 95 -3.03 -25.23 19.58
N GLY A 96 -3.52 -24.17 20.21
CA GLY A 96 -2.81 -22.89 20.36
C GLY A 96 -2.18 -22.77 21.76
N ARG A 97 -0.89 -22.42 21.84
CA ARG A 97 -0.13 -22.27 23.09
C ARG A 97 0.67 -20.98 23.11
N VAL A 98 0.71 -20.34 24.27
CA VAL A 98 1.70 -19.30 24.59
C VAL A 98 2.76 -19.94 25.47
N GLU A 99 3.95 -20.16 24.93
CA GLU A 99 5.07 -20.80 25.62
C GLU A 99 6.40 -20.22 25.14
N LYS A 100 7.41 -20.19 26.01
CA LYS A 100 8.73 -19.63 25.68
C LYS A 100 9.44 -20.47 24.61
N MET A 101 9.78 -19.84 23.50
CA MET A 101 10.51 -20.40 22.38
C MET A 101 11.73 -19.53 22.05
N ALA A 102 12.91 -20.14 21.98
CA ALA A 102 14.13 -19.43 21.61
C ALA A 102 14.12 -18.99 20.14
N GLY A 103 14.66 -17.82 19.85
CA GLY A 103 14.97 -17.38 18.48
C GLY A 103 13.82 -16.83 17.64
N ILE A 104 12.56 -16.86 18.11
CA ILE A 104 11.40 -16.38 17.34
C ILE A 104 10.90 -14.98 17.69
N GLY A 105 11.38 -14.39 18.82
CA GLY A 105 10.91 -13.07 19.28
C GLY A 105 9.48 -13.10 19.83
N SER A 106 8.94 -11.92 20.20
CA SER A 106 7.63 -11.82 20.84
C SER A 106 6.47 -12.13 19.89
N GLU A 107 6.55 -11.71 18.64
CA GLU A 107 5.47 -11.87 17.65
C GLU A 107 5.66 -13.08 16.74
N GLY A 108 6.71 -13.89 16.98
CA GLY A 108 6.98 -15.09 16.19
C GLY A 108 6.14 -16.28 16.63
N PHE A 109 6.04 -17.27 15.75
CA PHE A 109 5.30 -18.51 15.98
C PHE A 109 5.98 -19.72 15.34
N ALA A 110 5.61 -20.90 15.83
CA ALA A 110 5.89 -22.17 15.13
C ALA A 110 4.58 -22.96 14.98
N ILE A 111 4.44 -23.67 13.85
CA ILE A 111 3.35 -24.59 13.59
C ILE A 111 3.96 -25.96 13.32
N HIS A 112 3.65 -26.94 14.16
CA HIS A 112 4.23 -28.29 14.06
C HIS A 112 3.24 -29.37 14.47
N MET A 113 3.54 -30.60 14.11
CA MET A 113 2.77 -31.77 14.52
C MET A 113 3.29 -32.30 15.85
N ALA A 114 2.40 -32.59 16.82
CA ALA A 114 2.75 -33.17 18.11
C ALA A 114 1.66 -34.12 18.62
N ARG A 115 1.95 -34.86 19.69
CA ARG A 115 0.92 -35.55 20.48
C ARG A 115 0.56 -34.71 21.69
N VAL A 116 -0.72 -34.47 21.88
CA VAL A 116 -1.30 -33.74 23.00
C VAL A 116 -2.39 -34.61 23.63
N ALA A 117 -2.26 -34.88 24.92
CA ALA A 117 -3.14 -35.83 25.64
C ALA A 117 -3.31 -37.19 24.92
N GLY A 118 -2.22 -37.70 24.29
CA GLY A 118 -2.25 -38.95 23.55
C GLY A 118 -2.70 -38.86 22.08
N HIS A 119 -3.33 -37.77 21.66
CA HIS A 119 -3.87 -37.54 20.32
C HIS A 119 -2.90 -36.77 19.43
N ARG A 120 -2.93 -37.06 18.12
CA ARG A 120 -2.19 -36.26 17.12
C ARG A 120 -2.84 -34.90 16.95
N ALA A 121 -2.03 -33.84 17.04
CA ALA A 121 -2.50 -32.48 16.94
C ALA A 121 -1.57 -31.61 16.07
N THR A 122 -2.11 -30.58 15.43
CA THR A 122 -1.34 -29.46 14.90
C THR A 122 -1.23 -28.42 16.01
N VAL A 123 0.00 -28.11 16.44
CA VAL A 123 0.26 -27.16 17.52
C VAL A 123 0.79 -25.86 16.95
N ILE A 124 0.19 -24.75 17.35
CA ILE A 124 0.65 -23.37 17.11
C ILE A 124 1.25 -22.87 18.44
N SER A 125 2.57 -22.78 18.50
CA SER A 125 3.30 -22.27 19.66
C SER A 125 3.83 -20.86 19.40
N ALA A 126 3.75 -19.97 20.37
CA ALA A 126 4.23 -18.59 20.25
C ALA A 126 4.70 -18.04 21.60
N ASN A 127 5.58 -17.02 21.59
CA ASN A 127 6.06 -16.37 22.81
C ASN A 127 5.04 -15.42 23.47
N ASP A 128 4.10 -14.90 22.66
CA ASP A 128 2.97 -14.09 23.15
C ASP A 128 1.70 -14.36 22.34
N GLU A 129 0.60 -13.76 22.77
CA GLU A 129 -0.71 -13.94 22.11
C GLU A 129 -0.77 -13.36 20.68
N ARG A 130 0.06 -12.34 20.34
CA ARG A 130 0.15 -11.80 18.98
C ARG A 130 0.77 -12.83 18.05
N GLY A 131 1.86 -13.47 18.48
CA GLY A 131 2.45 -14.59 17.74
C GLY A 131 1.46 -15.73 17.52
N LEU A 132 0.64 -16.08 18.54
CA LEU A 132 -0.42 -17.07 18.42
C LEU A 132 -1.47 -16.66 17.38
N LEU A 133 -1.89 -15.40 17.36
CA LEU A 133 -2.84 -14.85 16.38
C LEU A 133 -2.25 -14.93 14.95
N TYR A 134 -1.00 -14.50 14.77
CA TYR A 134 -0.33 -14.56 13.47
C TYR A 134 -0.11 -16.00 12.99
N GLY A 135 0.23 -16.93 13.88
CA GLY A 135 0.31 -18.35 13.60
C GLY A 135 -1.04 -18.96 13.20
N SER A 136 -2.13 -18.50 13.82
CA SER A 136 -3.49 -18.91 13.47
C SER A 136 -3.85 -18.47 12.04
N PHE A 137 -3.59 -17.23 11.68
CA PHE A 137 -3.77 -16.76 10.30
C PHE A 137 -2.86 -17.47 9.31
N ALA A 138 -1.61 -17.79 9.70
CA ALA A 138 -0.69 -18.55 8.86
C ALA A 138 -1.21 -19.95 8.56
N LEU A 139 -1.74 -20.68 9.55
CA LEU A 139 -2.36 -21.98 9.35
C LEU A 139 -3.58 -21.91 8.42
N LEU A 140 -4.47 -20.93 8.63
CA LEU A 140 -5.63 -20.71 7.78
C LEU A 140 -5.23 -20.40 6.33
N ARG A 141 -4.18 -19.58 6.13
CA ARG A 141 -3.64 -19.27 4.80
C ARG A 141 -3.10 -20.52 4.10
N LEU A 142 -2.38 -21.40 4.82
CA LEU A 142 -1.90 -22.68 4.26
C LEU A 142 -3.08 -23.54 3.75
N ILE A 143 -4.13 -23.67 4.54
CA ILE A 143 -5.31 -24.46 4.18
C ILE A 143 -6.07 -23.80 3.00
N GLN A 144 -6.25 -22.48 3.06
CA GLN A 144 -6.96 -21.69 2.04
C GLN A 144 -6.24 -21.73 0.68
N THR A 145 -4.91 -21.75 0.70
CA THR A 145 -4.07 -21.90 -0.50
C THR A 145 -3.82 -23.36 -0.89
N GLN A 146 -4.48 -24.31 -0.21
CA GLN A 146 -4.45 -25.76 -0.47
C GLN A 146 -3.07 -26.40 -0.27
N ARG A 147 -2.24 -25.86 0.64
CA ARG A 147 -0.94 -26.46 1.00
C ARG A 147 -1.15 -27.67 1.92
N PRO A 148 -0.28 -28.70 1.84
CA PRO A 148 -0.31 -29.84 2.76
C PRO A 148 -0.13 -29.42 4.22
N VAL A 149 -0.89 -30.06 5.14
CA VAL A 149 -0.82 -29.78 6.59
C VAL A 149 -0.52 -31.06 7.41
N ASP A 150 -0.24 -32.16 6.78
CA ASP A 150 0.02 -33.46 7.41
C ASP A 150 1.43 -33.60 8.02
N ARG A 151 2.37 -32.75 7.63
CA ARG A 151 3.76 -32.71 8.08
C ARG A 151 4.26 -31.28 8.29
N LEU A 152 3.52 -30.49 9.09
CA LEU A 152 3.89 -29.10 9.33
C LEU A 152 5.14 -29.01 10.22
N ALA A 153 6.08 -28.17 9.78
CA ALA A 153 7.26 -27.72 10.53
C ALA A 153 7.57 -26.28 10.05
N VAL A 154 6.73 -25.33 10.44
CA VAL A 154 6.84 -23.92 10.04
C VAL A 154 7.28 -23.12 11.25
N THR A 155 8.34 -22.32 11.12
CA THR A 155 8.74 -21.31 12.09
C THR A 155 8.88 -19.99 11.37
N ASP A 156 8.18 -18.95 11.85
CA ASP A 156 8.18 -17.63 11.23
C ASP A 156 8.12 -16.52 12.27
N ARG A 157 8.66 -15.35 11.90
CA ARG A 157 8.66 -14.15 12.74
C ARG A 157 8.74 -12.90 11.86
N PRO A 158 8.20 -11.77 12.31
CA PRO A 158 8.38 -10.53 11.57
C PRO A 158 9.86 -10.12 11.56
N ARG A 159 10.30 -9.59 10.42
CA ARG A 159 11.66 -9.07 10.27
C ARG A 159 11.75 -7.60 10.66
N LEU A 160 10.66 -6.86 10.50
CA LEU A 160 10.54 -5.47 10.93
C LEU A 160 9.69 -5.39 12.21
N GLN A 161 10.14 -4.57 13.14
CA GLN A 161 9.49 -4.41 14.44
C GLN A 161 8.15 -3.68 14.34
N LEU A 162 8.09 -2.66 13.46
CA LEU A 162 6.93 -1.82 13.28
C LEU A 162 6.45 -1.90 11.83
N ARG A 163 5.16 -2.14 11.67
CA ARG A 163 4.48 -2.37 10.39
C ARG A 163 3.19 -1.59 10.41
N LEU A 164 3.25 -0.36 9.85
CA LEU A 164 2.25 0.67 10.04
C LEU A 164 1.47 0.94 8.76
N LEU A 165 0.18 1.23 8.91
CA LEU A 165 -0.59 1.97 7.91
C LEU A 165 -0.84 3.40 8.38
N ASP A 166 -0.54 4.37 7.52
CA ASP A 166 -0.70 5.78 7.77
C ASP A 166 -1.93 6.28 7.01
N HIS A 167 -3.01 6.61 7.71
CA HIS A 167 -4.18 7.22 7.09
C HIS A 167 -3.97 8.73 6.90
N TRP A 168 -4.23 9.20 5.69
CA TRP A 168 -4.27 10.65 5.43
C TRP A 168 -5.71 11.16 5.49
N ASP A 169 -6.40 10.71 6.52
CA ASP A 169 -7.81 10.99 6.80
C ASP A 169 -7.95 12.28 7.62
N ASN A 170 -8.87 13.17 7.22
CA ASN A 170 -9.16 14.41 7.92
C ASN A 170 -10.35 14.22 8.88
N LEU A 171 -10.51 15.18 9.81
CA LEU A 171 -11.58 15.12 10.82
C LEU A 171 -12.98 15.38 10.24
N ASP A 172 -13.07 15.95 9.05
CA ASP A 172 -14.30 16.13 8.27
C ASP A 172 -14.65 14.93 7.37
N ARG A 173 -13.87 13.82 7.47
CA ARG A 173 -13.96 12.59 6.69
C ARG A 173 -13.44 12.67 5.25
N SER A 174 -12.95 13.81 4.80
CA SER A 174 -12.19 13.85 3.56
C SER A 174 -10.89 13.06 3.71
N VAL A 175 -10.35 12.54 2.61
CA VAL A 175 -9.09 11.77 2.60
C VAL A 175 -8.16 12.39 1.57
N GLU A 176 -7.00 12.84 2.02
CA GLU A 176 -5.96 13.32 1.12
C GLU A 176 -5.36 12.14 0.34
N ARG A 177 -5.40 12.20 -0.98
CA ARG A 177 -4.92 11.11 -1.86
C ARG A 177 -5.59 9.76 -1.62
N GLY A 178 -6.82 9.74 -1.09
CA GLY A 178 -7.62 8.53 -0.92
C GLY A 178 -8.53 8.27 -2.13
N TYR A 179 -8.62 7.02 -2.57
CA TYR A 179 -9.42 6.62 -3.74
C TYR A 179 -10.42 5.51 -3.39
N ALA A 180 -10.84 5.46 -2.13
CA ALA A 180 -11.69 4.41 -1.57
C ALA A 180 -12.94 4.95 -0.84
N GLY A 181 -13.45 6.09 -1.30
CA GLY A 181 -14.55 6.81 -0.65
C GLY A 181 -14.07 7.71 0.47
N GLU A 182 -14.97 8.01 1.42
CA GLU A 182 -14.66 8.80 2.60
C GLU A 182 -13.78 8.05 3.60
N SER A 183 -13.25 8.78 4.59
CA SER A 183 -12.55 8.19 5.74
C SER A 183 -13.30 7.02 6.33
N LEU A 184 -12.55 5.98 6.68
CA LEU A 184 -13.09 4.86 7.44
C LEU A 184 -13.64 5.31 8.80
N TRP A 185 -13.04 6.36 9.40
CA TRP A 185 -13.37 6.87 10.73
C TRP A 185 -14.52 7.85 10.67
N ASP A 186 -15.66 7.51 11.26
CA ASP A 186 -16.77 8.43 11.43
C ASP A 186 -16.60 9.22 12.74
N TRP A 187 -15.84 10.31 12.67
CA TRP A 187 -15.55 11.17 13.81
C TRP A 187 -16.80 11.85 14.40
N GLN A 188 -17.92 11.91 13.66
CA GLN A 188 -19.15 12.53 14.12
C GLN A 188 -19.95 11.60 15.04
N THR A 189 -19.95 10.30 14.75
CA THR A 189 -20.72 9.32 15.53
C THR A 189 -19.90 8.64 16.63
N LEU A 190 -18.56 8.72 16.61
CA LEU A 190 -17.70 8.26 17.67
C LEU A 190 -17.76 9.24 18.88
N PRO A 191 -17.62 8.75 20.12
CA PRO A 191 -17.42 7.36 20.57
C PRO A 191 -18.71 6.56 20.76
N GLU A 192 -19.90 7.18 20.65
CA GLU A 192 -21.21 6.61 21.00
C GLU A 192 -21.57 5.42 20.10
N ARG A 193 -21.13 5.48 18.83
CA ARG A 193 -21.36 4.41 17.86
C ARG A 193 -20.03 3.96 17.25
N THR A 194 -19.72 2.67 17.42
CA THR A 194 -18.60 2.02 16.76
C THR A 194 -19.09 1.14 15.60
N ASP A 195 -18.65 1.46 14.38
CA ASP A 195 -18.99 0.65 13.20
C ASP A 195 -18.26 -0.71 13.28
N PRO A 196 -18.92 -1.85 13.01
CA PRO A 196 -18.27 -3.16 12.93
C PRO A 196 -17.08 -3.20 11.96
N ARG A 197 -17.05 -2.33 10.95
CA ARG A 197 -15.92 -2.20 10.01
C ARG A 197 -14.59 -1.90 10.71
N TYR A 198 -14.58 -1.17 11.82
CA TYR A 198 -13.33 -0.87 12.55
C TYR A 198 -12.66 -2.15 13.06
N ARG A 199 -13.45 -3.07 13.62
CA ARG A 199 -12.98 -4.38 14.05
C ARG A 199 -12.58 -5.25 12.85
N ASP A 200 -13.36 -5.25 11.77
CA ASP A 200 -13.05 -6.03 10.56
C ASP A 200 -11.78 -5.52 9.87
N TYR A 201 -11.52 -4.20 9.90
CA TYR A 201 -10.27 -3.59 9.46
C TYR A 201 -9.07 -4.03 10.33
N ALA A 202 -9.21 -3.98 11.66
CA ALA A 202 -8.18 -4.46 12.58
C ALA A 202 -7.88 -5.96 12.38
N ARG A 203 -8.90 -6.77 12.15
CA ARG A 203 -8.79 -8.19 11.80
C ARG A 203 -8.04 -8.41 10.48
N ALA A 204 -8.36 -7.64 9.45
CA ALA A 204 -7.67 -7.72 8.15
C ALA A 204 -6.19 -7.37 8.29
N ASN A 205 -5.86 -6.29 9.02
CA ASN A 205 -4.49 -5.90 9.31
C ASN A 205 -3.71 -6.98 10.07
N ALA A 206 -4.29 -7.56 11.11
CA ALA A 206 -3.68 -8.64 11.87
C ALA A 206 -3.37 -9.87 10.99
N SER A 207 -4.25 -10.19 10.02
CA SER A 207 -4.08 -11.35 9.12
C SER A 207 -2.85 -11.28 8.22
N ILE A 208 -2.32 -10.09 8.00
CA ILE A 208 -1.12 -9.83 7.19
C ILE A 208 0.05 -9.27 8.03
N GLY A 209 -0.10 -9.25 9.37
CA GLY A 209 0.96 -8.91 10.29
C GLY A 209 1.17 -7.42 10.56
N ILE A 210 0.24 -6.54 10.18
CA ILE A 210 0.28 -5.11 10.53
C ILE A 210 -0.02 -4.97 12.02
N ASN A 211 0.82 -4.19 12.74
CA ASN A 211 0.75 -4.02 14.19
C ASN A 211 0.57 -2.57 14.66
N GLY A 212 0.40 -1.63 13.73
CA GLY A 212 0.13 -0.24 14.05
C GLY A 212 -0.65 0.47 12.97
N VAL A 213 -1.45 1.49 13.38
CA VAL A 213 -2.23 2.35 12.48
C VAL A 213 -2.16 3.78 12.98
N VAL A 214 -1.75 4.70 12.10
CA VAL A 214 -1.89 6.14 12.30
C VAL A 214 -3.25 6.55 11.77
N LEU A 215 -4.07 7.21 12.59
CA LEU A 215 -5.48 7.41 12.29
C LEU A 215 -5.78 8.64 11.42
N ASN A 216 -4.91 9.64 11.43
CA ASN A 216 -5.20 10.95 10.84
C ASN A 216 -4.07 11.46 9.96
N ASN A 217 -4.43 12.37 9.07
CA ASN A 217 -3.56 12.97 8.07
C ASN A 217 -2.27 13.54 8.69
N VAL A 218 -1.17 13.41 7.97
CA VAL A 218 0.13 14.03 8.32
C VAL A 218 0.07 15.55 8.34
N ASN A 219 -0.87 16.17 7.59
CA ASN A 219 -1.23 17.58 7.67
C ASN A 219 -2.23 17.85 8.80
N SER A 220 -2.00 17.25 9.96
CA SER A 220 -2.97 17.11 11.04
C SER A 220 -3.51 18.44 11.56
N ALA A 221 -4.80 18.42 11.92
CA ALA A 221 -5.41 19.42 12.78
C ALA A 221 -5.05 19.15 14.25
N ALA A 222 -4.71 20.19 15.02
CA ALA A 222 -4.32 20.03 16.42
C ALA A 222 -5.46 19.50 17.30
N GLU A 223 -6.71 19.70 16.88
CA GLU A 223 -7.94 19.30 17.56
C GLU A 223 -8.00 17.80 17.87
N ILE A 224 -7.33 16.96 17.06
CA ILE A 224 -7.25 15.51 17.31
C ILE A 224 -6.68 15.19 18.70
N LEU A 225 -5.87 16.09 19.29
CA LEU A 225 -5.26 15.95 20.59
C LEU A 225 -6.13 16.50 21.74
N THR A 226 -7.34 17.02 21.46
CA THR A 226 -8.28 17.44 22.50
C THR A 226 -9.00 16.25 23.14
N GLU A 227 -9.44 16.40 24.40
CA GLU A 227 -10.12 15.31 25.13
C GLU A 227 -11.32 14.73 24.37
N PRO A 228 -12.22 15.51 23.72
CA PRO A 228 -13.34 14.93 22.95
C PRO A 228 -12.86 14.00 21.84
N TYR A 229 -11.80 14.33 21.11
CA TYR A 229 -11.26 13.47 20.07
C TYR A 229 -10.46 12.28 20.65
N LEU A 230 -9.73 12.48 21.75
CA LEU A 230 -9.02 11.37 22.44
C LEU A 230 -10.00 10.30 22.94
N MET A 231 -11.22 10.68 23.35
CA MET A 231 -12.26 9.70 23.71
C MET A 231 -12.71 8.88 22.48
N LYS A 232 -12.79 9.52 21.30
CA LYS A 232 -13.08 8.81 20.02
C LYS A 232 -11.93 7.86 19.63
N VAL A 233 -10.69 8.32 19.76
CA VAL A 233 -9.48 7.48 19.56
C VAL A 233 -9.45 6.29 20.52
N ARG A 234 -9.83 6.48 21.79
CA ARG A 234 -9.97 5.39 22.78
C ARG A 234 -10.97 4.34 22.31
N ALA A 235 -12.14 4.76 21.83
CA ALA A 235 -13.17 3.84 21.33
C ALA A 235 -12.63 3.01 20.14
N LEU A 236 -11.84 3.61 19.25
CA LEU A 236 -11.15 2.89 18.17
C LEU A 236 -10.08 1.94 18.74
N ALA A 237 -9.25 2.38 19.71
CA ALA A 237 -8.23 1.54 20.33
C ALA A 237 -8.82 0.25 20.94
N ASP A 238 -10.01 0.34 21.52
CA ASP A 238 -10.72 -0.81 22.08
C ASP A 238 -11.14 -1.83 20.97
N GLN A 239 -11.37 -1.39 19.71
CA GLN A 239 -11.62 -2.28 18.59
C GLN A 239 -10.34 -2.95 18.04
N PHE A 240 -9.18 -2.29 18.16
CA PHE A 240 -7.91 -2.77 17.61
C PHE A 240 -7.13 -3.68 18.58
N ARG A 241 -7.23 -3.40 19.88
CA ARG A 241 -6.49 -4.14 20.94
C ARG A 241 -6.70 -5.66 20.88
N PRO A 242 -7.93 -6.19 20.65
CA PRO A 242 -8.14 -7.63 20.50
C PRO A 242 -7.42 -8.27 19.30
N TRP A 243 -6.94 -7.45 18.35
CA TRP A 243 -6.21 -7.89 17.16
C TRP A 243 -4.71 -7.57 17.24
N GLY A 244 -4.22 -7.09 18.38
CA GLY A 244 -2.81 -6.87 18.66
C GLY A 244 -2.20 -5.65 17.99
N ALA A 245 -3.01 -4.77 17.38
CA ALA A 245 -2.54 -3.53 16.76
C ALA A 245 -2.66 -2.34 17.72
N ARG A 246 -1.70 -1.41 17.64
CA ARG A 246 -1.68 -0.15 18.39
C ARG A 246 -2.08 1.01 17.50
N LEU A 247 -2.67 2.04 18.11
CA LEU A 247 -3.00 3.27 17.42
C LEU A 247 -1.92 4.34 17.63
N TYR A 248 -1.71 5.12 16.60
CA TYR A 248 -0.83 6.28 16.53
C TYR A 248 -1.63 7.48 16.04
N LEU A 249 -1.14 8.68 16.31
CA LEU A 249 -1.73 9.93 15.80
C LEU A 249 -0.67 10.76 15.09
N SER A 250 -1.06 11.38 13.98
CA SER A 250 -0.27 12.49 13.45
C SER A 250 -0.46 13.69 14.36
N ALA A 251 0.63 14.23 14.88
CA ALA A 251 0.63 15.36 15.78
C ALA A 251 1.11 16.63 15.06
N ARG A 252 0.29 17.70 15.12
CA ARG A 252 0.69 19.01 14.61
C ARG A 252 1.74 19.62 15.55
N PHE A 253 2.87 20.04 15.00
CA PHE A 253 4.00 20.56 15.79
C PHE A 253 3.61 21.82 16.59
N SER A 254 2.76 22.68 16.05
CA SER A 254 2.26 23.89 16.70
C SER A 254 1.13 23.67 17.71
N ALA A 255 0.74 22.42 18.01
CA ALA A 255 -0.36 22.14 18.94
C ALA A 255 -0.28 22.84 20.30
N PRO A 256 0.90 23.08 20.93
CA PRO A 256 0.99 23.90 22.15
C PRO A 256 0.44 25.31 21.97
N MET A 257 0.55 25.90 20.79
CA MET A 257 -0.03 27.22 20.46
C MET A 257 -1.51 27.08 20.07
N ASP A 258 -1.83 26.13 19.20
CA ASP A 258 -3.15 26.01 18.59
C ASP A 258 -4.25 25.67 19.62
N ILE A 259 -3.94 24.77 20.55
CA ILE A 259 -4.89 24.25 21.57
C ILE A 259 -4.37 24.39 23.01
N GLY A 260 -3.08 24.71 23.21
CA GLY A 260 -2.45 24.79 24.52
C GLY A 260 -2.39 26.21 25.09
N GLY A 261 -2.72 27.25 24.31
CA GLY A 261 -2.68 28.64 24.70
C GLY A 261 -1.27 29.21 24.92
N LEU A 262 -0.23 28.50 24.48
CA LEU A 262 1.16 29.00 24.55
C LEU A 262 1.43 29.97 23.41
N LYS A 263 2.43 30.84 23.58
CA LYS A 263 2.82 31.85 22.57
C LYS A 263 3.88 31.32 21.59
N THR A 264 4.41 30.14 21.84
CA THR A 264 5.49 29.52 21.07
C THR A 264 5.33 28.00 21.04
N ALA A 265 5.92 27.36 20.03
CA ALA A 265 6.13 25.92 19.98
C ALA A 265 7.64 25.58 19.89
N ASP A 266 8.54 26.51 20.31
CA ASP A 266 9.98 26.26 20.36
C ASP A 266 10.26 24.97 21.19
N PRO A 267 10.88 23.93 20.62
CA PRO A 267 11.10 22.65 21.29
C PRO A 267 12.05 22.75 22.48
N LEU A 268 12.78 23.83 22.64
CA LEU A 268 13.65 24.08 23.77
C LEU A 268 12.99 24.91 24.88
N ASP A 269 11.80 25.45 24.66
CA ASP A 269 11.05 26.19 25.67
C ASP A 269 10.52 25.22 26.75
N PRO A 270 10.81 25.48 28.06
CA PRO A 270 10.37 24.62 29.14
C PRO A 270 8.85 24.46 29.26
N ALA A 271 8.07 25.51 28.92
CA ALA A 271 6.61 25.44 28.95
C ALA A 271 6.06 24.54 27.85
N VAL A 272 6.65 24.59 26.65
CA VAL A 272 6.32 23.70 25.54
C VAL A 272 6.62 22.24 25.88
N ARG A 273 7.81 21.95 26.43
CA ARG A 273 8.18 20.59 26.90
C ARG A 273 7.24 20.08 27.99
N LYS A 274 6.90 20.94 28.95
CA LYS A 274 5.94 20.61 30.01
C LYS A 274 4.55 20.31 29.44
N TRP A 275 4.10 21.08 28.46
CA TRP A 275 2.81 20.88 27.80
C TRP A 275 2.74 19.53 27.09
N TRP A 276 3.76 19.18 26.27
CA TRP A 276 3.82 17.89 25.60
C TRP A 276 3.89 16.70 26.56
N LYS A 277 4.64 16.82 27.67
CA LYS A 277 4.69 15.79 28.71
C LYS A 277 3.32 15.61 29.38
N ALA A 278 2.63 16.68 29.67
CA ALA A 278 1.27 16.63 30.23
C ALA A 278 0.27 16.00 29.25
N LYS A 279 0.33 16.40 27.97
CA LYS A 279 -0.52 15.86 26.89
C LYS A 279 -0.25 14.35 26.66
N ALA A 280 1.00 13.92 26.66
CA ALA A 280 1.34 12.50 26.61
C ALA A 280 0.75 11.74 27.82
N GLY A 281 0.89 12.24 29.04
CA GLY A 281 0.27 11.65 30.22
C GLY A 281 -1.26 11.56 30.14
N GLU A 282 -1.92 12.55 29.57
CA GLU A 282 -3.36 12.52 29.29
C GLU A 282 -3.74 11.41 28.31
N ILE A 283 -3.02 11.30 27.20
CA ILE A 283 -3.25 10.28 26.16
C ILE A 283 -3.09 8.87 26.76
N TYR A 284 -1.97 8.59 27.45
CA TYR A 284 -1.72 7.26 28.01
C TYR A 284 -2.66 6.90 29.16
N ARG A 285 -3.20 7.87 29.87
CA ARG A 285 -4.27 7.61 30.86
C ARG A 285 -5.54 7.11 30.19
N LEU A 286 -5.89 7.62 28.99
CA LEU A 286 -7.07 7.23 28.21
C LEU A 286 -6.81 5.98 27.38
N ILE A 287 -5.60 5.84 26.82
CA ILE A 287 -5.20 4.79 25.88
C ILE A 287 -3.85 4.23 26.33
N PRO A 288 -3.81 3.30 27.30
CA PRO A 288 -2.55 2.82 27.92
C PRO A 288 -1.57 2.16 26.94
N ASP A 289 -2.06 1.66 25.82
CA ASP A 289 -1.30 1.01 24.76
C ASP A 289 -1.08 1.91 23.52
N PHE A 290 -1.27 3.22 23.65
CA PHE A 290 -0.99 4.19 22.59
C PHE A 290 0.43 4.02 22.04
N GLY A 291 0.58 3.99 20.69
CA GLY A 291 1.86 3.68 20.05
C GLY A 291 2.81 4.87 19.98
N GLY A 292 2.29 6.07 19.78
CA GLY A 292 3.10 7.28 19.64
C GLY A 292 2.62 8.24 18.54
N PHE A 293 3.50 9.13 18.12
CA PHE A 293 3.18 10.18 17.15
C PHE A 293 3.89 10.00 15.81
N LEU A 294 3.18 10.35 14.72
CA LEU A 294 3.75 10.67 13.43
C LEU A 294 3.79 12.20 13.28
N VAL A 295 4.90 12.75 12.75
CA VAL A 295 5.07 14.20 12.60
C VAL A 295 5.61 14.55 11.22
N LYS A 296 4.94 15.49 10.54
CA LYS A 296 5.44 16.24 9.38
C LYS A 296 5.76 17.66 9.87
N ALA A 297 6.98 18.12 9.67
CA ALA A 297 7.44 19.43 10.12
C ALA A 297 8.28 20.14 9.06
N ASN A 298 8.17 21.46 8.97
CA ASN A 298 8.92 22.35 8.07
C ASN A 298 8.91 21.91 6.59
N SER A 299 7.78 21.39 6.12
CA SER A 299 7.57 21.00 4.73
C SER A 299 6.19 21.43 4.29
N GLU A 300 6.06 21.98 3.08
CA GLU A 300 4.78 22.43 2.50
C GLU A 300 3.97 23.37 3.43
N GLY A 301 4.66 24.27 4.12
CA GLY A 301 4.04 25.20 5.05
C GLY A 301 3.61 24.60 6.40
N ALA A 302 3.90 23.31 6.67
CA ALA A 302 3.68 22.75 7.99
C ALA A 302 4.63 23.37 9.02
N PRO A 303 4.15 23.76 10.23
CA PRO A 303 4.99 24.32 11.28
C PRO A 303 6.02 23.30 11.78
N GLY A 304 7.18 23.80 12.20
CA GLY A 304 8.24 22.92 12.66
C GLY A 304 9.33 23.62 13.49
N PRO A 305 10.35 22.88 13.93
CA PRO A 305 11.40 23.43 14.78
C PRO A 305 12.24 24.51 14.10
N GLN A 306 12.37 24.50 12.78
CA GLN A 306 13.16 25.49 12.05
C GLN A 306 12.55 26.90 12.12
N ASP A 307 11.24 27.03 12.36
CA ASP A 307 10.59 28.31 12.59
C ASP A 307 11.13 29.03 13.82
N TYR A 308 11.83 28.30 14.69
CA TYR A 308 12.47 28.77 15.91
C TYR A 308 14.00 28.70 15.86
N GLY A 309 14.58 28.44 14.69
CA GLY A 309 16.01 28.25 14.53
C GLY A 309 16.56 26.97 15.20
N ARG A 310 15.71 25.93 15.33
CA ARG A 310 16.04 24.62 15.89
C ARG A 310 16.12 23.57 14.79
N SER A 311 16.87 22.49 15.08
CA SER A 311 16.97 21.34 14.16
C SER A 311 15.74 20.42 14.22
N HIS A 312 15.55 19.60 13.20
CA HIS A 312 14.57 18.50 13.25
C HIS A 312 14.82 17.53 14.41
N ALA A 313 16.08 17.32 14.80
CA ALA A 313 16.42 16.49 15.95
C ALA A 313 15.92 17.12 17.27
N ASP A 314 16.03 18.44 17.45
CA ASP A 314 15.50 19.12 18.64
C ASP A 314 13.99 18.92 18.77
N GLY A 315 13.25 19.10 17.65
CA GLY A 315 11.80 18.90 17.62
C GLY A 315 11.37 17.46 17.88
N ALA A 316 12.02 16.51 17.23
CA ALA A 316 11.73 15.08 17.39
C ALA A 316 12.05 14.60 18.82
N ASN A 317 13.18 15.02 19.38
CA ASN A 317 13.64 14.63 20.71
C ASN A 317 12.75 15.18 21.82
N MET A 318 12.21 16.40 21.67
CA MET A 318 11.22 16.95 22.60
C MET A 318 9.99 16.03 22.73
N LEU A 319 9.44 15.58 21.61
CA LEU A 319 8.31 14.65 21.60
C LEU A 319 8.71 13.27 22.11
N ALA A 320 9.88 12.79 21.74
CA ALA A 320 10.42 11.51 22.20
C ALA A 320 10.61 11.46 23.72
N GLU A 321 11.10 12.56 24.32
CA GLU A 321 11.20 12.71 25.77
C GLU A 321 9.81 12.65 26.45
N ALA A 322 8.83 13.32 25.88
CA ALA A 322 7.45 13.31 26.41
C ALA A 322 6.82 11.91 26.42
N LEU A 323 7.18 11.05 25.45
CA LEU A 323 6.65 9.69 25.31
C LEU A 323 7.51 8.62 26.04
N ALA A 324 8.75 8.93 26.43
CA ALA A 324 9.75 7.94 26.87
C ALA A 324 9.29 7.09 28.05
N SER A 325 8.64 7.68 29.06
CA SER A 325 8.13 6.96 30.24
C SER A 325 7.05 5.92 29.94
N HIS A 326 6.46 5.99 28.75
CA HIS A 326 5.40 5.10 28.27
C HIS A 326 5.86 4.18 27.13
N HIS A 327 7.14 4.19 26.77
CA HIS A 327 7.71 3.46 25.63
C HIS A 327 7.06 3.81 24.28
N GLY A 328 6.56 5.04 24.15
CA GLY A 328 5.99 5.54 22.90
C GLY A 328 7.08 5.92 21.89
N ILE A 329 6.71 5.90 20.62
CA ILE A 329 7.61 6.12 19.49
C ILE A 329 7.23 7.43 18.79
N VAL A 330 8.23 8.15 18.29
CA VAL A 330 8.05 9.26 17.36
C VAL A 330 8.49 8.82 15.97
N LEU A 331 7.57 8.83 15.02
CA LEU A 331 7.85 8.71 13.60
C LEU A 331 8.01 10.12 13.06
N TRP A 332 9.22 10.48 12.67
CA TRP A 332 9.52 11.81 12.14
C TRP A 332 9.76 11.73 10.65
N ARG A 333 8.89 12.37 9.83
CA ARG A 333 9.02 12.30 8.37
C ARG A 333 10.23 13.09 7.89
N ALA A 334 11.13 12.43 7.18
CA ALA A 334 12.22 13.05 6.44
C ALA A 334 11.71 13.45 5.05
N PHE A 335 10.80 14.41 5.01
CA PHE A 335 10.22 14.93 3.80
C PHE A 335 10.34 16.45 3.79
N ILE A 336 11.17 16.97 2.89
CA ILE A 336 11.36 18.38 2.68
C ILE A 336 10.87 18.74 1.28
N TYR A 337 10.01 19.73 1.25
CA TYR A 337 9.53 20.31 0.02
C TYR A 337 9.60 21.85 0.15
N SER A 338 10.70 22.38 -0.33
CA SER A 338 11.02 23.81 -0.27
C SER A 338 11.07 24.39 -1.69
N ALA A 339 10.69 25.66 -1.83
CA ALA A 339 10.84 26.42 -3.07
C ALA A 339 12.32 26.77 -3.39
N ALA A 340 13.29 26.24 -2.62
CA ALA A 340 14.71 26.46 -2.85
C ALA A 340 15.10 26.06 -4.29
N LYS A 341 16.14 26.72 -4.82
CA LYS A 341 16.64 26.51 -6.19
C LYS A 341 17.35 25.18 -6.39
N GLU A 342 17.53 24.39 -5.32
CA GLU A 342 18.24 23.10 -5.36
C GLU A 342 17.34 21.98 -5.90
N ASP A 343 18.01 20.95 -6.49
CA ASP A 343 17.30 19.76 -6.96
C ASP A 343 16.49 19.13 -5.83
N ARG A 344 15.19 18.96 -6.06
CA ARG A 344 14.26 18.35 -5.10
C ARG A 344 14.74 17.00 -4.59
N ALA A 345 15.41 16.21 -5.45
CA ALA A 345 15.94 14.90 -5.09
C ALA A 345 17.03 14.95 -4.00
N LYS A 346 17.64 16.12 -3.76
CA LYS A 346 18.70 16.31 -2.77
C LYS A 346 18.18 16.76 -1.39
N GLN A 347 17.07 17.49 -1.35
CA GLN A 347 16.67 18.31 -0.21
C GLN A 347 16.59 17.49 1.11
N ALA A 348 15.89 16.36 1.11
CA ALA A 348 15.76 15.56 2.31
C ALA A 348 17.10 14.95 2.77
N TYR A 349 17.97 14.55 1.86
CA TYR A 349 19.29 14.04 2.24
C TYR A 349 20.16 15.13 2.86
N ASP A 350 20.27 16.28 2.21
CA ASP A 350 21.12 17.39 2.66
C ASP A 350 20.69 17.90 4.04
N GLU A 351 19.40 17.89 4.33
CA GLU A 351 18.85 18.33 5.60
C GLU A 351 19.01 17.29 6.73
N PHE A 352 18.71 16.02 6.46
CA PHE A 352 18.67 15.01 7.51
C PHE A 352 20.00 14.27 7.72
N LYS A 353 20.85 14.12 6.70
CA LYS A 353 22.12 13.42 6.83
C LYS A 353 23.06 14.02 7.90
N PRO A 354 23.20 15.34 8.04
CA PRO A 354 24.01 15.95 9.11
C PRO A 354 23.51 15.63 10.53
N LEU A 355 22.24 15.27 10.67
CA LEU A 355 21.62 14.97 11.96
C LEU A 355 21.77 13.49 12.39
N ASP A 356 22.51 12.66 11.64
CA ASP A 356 22.69 11.24 11.95
C ASP A 356 23.33 11.01 13.31
N GLY A 357 22.58 10.36 14.22
CA GLY A 357 22.99 10.10 15.60
C GLY A 357 22.63 11.21 16.59
N GLN A 358 21.84 12.21 16.16
CA GLN A 358 21.31 13.25 17.05
C GLN A 358 19.88 12.96 17.52
N PHE A 359 19.21 12.01 16.88
CA PHE A 359 17.86 11.59 17.26
C PHE A 359 17.89 10.59 18.42
N ALA A 360 16.93 10.70 19.35
CA ALA A 360 16.75 9.78 20.45
C ALA A 360 16.39 8.35 19.97
N ASP A 361 16.66 7.33 20.80
CA ASP A 361 16.46 5.92 20.44
C ASP A 361 15.00 5.56 20.08
N ASN A 362 14.02 6.26 20.64
CA ASN A 362 12.60 6.09 20.36
C ASN A 362 12.08 7.00 19.24
N VAL A 363 12.97 7.67 18.52
CA VAL A 363 12.66 8.33 17.21
C VAL A 363 13.00 7.38 16.09
N ILE A 364 12.08 7.26 15.13
CA ILE A 364 12.30 6.57 13.85
C ILE A 364 12.11 7.60 12.73
N LEU A 365 13.15 7.83 11.98
CA LEU A 365 13.09 8.73 10.82
C LEU A 365 12.36 8.03 9.67
N GLN A 366 11.19 8.54 9.27
CA GLN A 366 10.35 7.97 8.22
C GLN A 366 10.69 8.60 6.87
N VAL A 367 11.28 7.79 5.99
CA VAL A 367 11.88 8.19 4.70
C VAL A 367 11.11 7.55 3.56
N LYS A 368 10.69 8.31 2.56
CA LYS A 368 10.04 7.77 1.35
C LYS A 368 10.95 6.78 0.62
N ASN A 369 10.35 5.84 -0.10
CA ASN A 369 11.10 4.83 -0.84
C ASN A 369 12.06 5.41 -1.89
N GLY A 370 11.73 6.55 -2.49
CA GLY A 370 12.56 7.30 -3.44
C GLY A 370 12.75 8.76 -3.01
N PRO A 371 13.69 9.49 -3.62
CA PRO A 371 14.07 10.83 -3.17
C PRO A 371 13.13 11.96 -3.58
N ILE A 372 12.16 11.72 -4.50
CA ILE A 372 11.17 12.72 -4.91
C ILE A 372 9.86 12.51 -4.17
N ASP A 373 8.98 11.60 -4.66
CA ASP A 373 7.63 11.48 -4.12
C ASP A 373 6.85 10.29 -4.71
N PHE A 374 7.17 9.06 -4.32
CA PHE A 374 6.43 7.86 -4.73
C PHE A 374 6.17 7.74 -6.24
N GLN A 375 7.10 8.21 -7.07
CA GLN A 375 6.97 8.16 -8.51
C GLN A 375 6.90 6.72 -9.04
N PRO A 376 6.39 6.46 -10.24
CA PRO A 376 6.27 5.11 -10.79
C PRO A 376 7.56 4.30 -10.75
N ARG A 377 8.69 4.97 -10.97
CA ARG A 377 10.04 4.44 -10.72
C ARG A 377 10.96 5.55 -10.24
N GLU A 378 11.60 5.32 -9.11
CA GLU A 378 12.66 6.15 -8.53
C GLU A 378 13.81 5.25 -8.08
N PRO A 379 15.07 5.72 -8.08
CA PRO A 379 16.10 5.05 -7.32
C PRO A 379 15.74 5.06 -5.83
N PHE A 380 16.28 4.13 -5.05
CA PHE A 380 16.05 4.14 -3.61
C PHE A 380 16.55 5.45 -2.97
N HIS A 381 15.90 5.91 -1.90
CA HIS A 381 16.29 7.16 -1.24
C HIS A 381 17.71 7.06 -0.62
N PRO A 382 18.62 8.03 -0.87
CA PRO A 382 20.03 7.93 -0.45
C PRO A 382 20.23 7.93 1.07
N LEU A 383 19.26 8.35 1.90
CA LEU A 383 19.33 8.21 3.36
C LEU A 383 19.40 6.75 3.83
N PHE A 384 18.86 5.79 3.04
CA PHE A 384 18.96 4.38 3.40
C PHE A 384 20.41 3.90 3.37
N GLY A 385 20.83 3.29 4.48
CA GLY A 385 22.23 2.89 4.70
C GLY A 385 23.19 4.04 5.05
N ARG A 386 22.80 5.32 4.85
CA ARG A 386 23.63 6.48 5.21
C ARG A 386 23.32 7.01 6.63
N MET A 387 22.10 6.79 7.13
CA MET A 387 21.71 7.07 8.52
C MET A 387 22.11 5.86 9.40
N ARG A 388 23.36 5.82 9.85
CA ARG A 388 23.93 4.64 10.54
C ARG A 388 23.67 4.60 12.03
N ARG A 389 23.39 5.75 12.64
CA ARG A 389 23.22 5.93 14.09
C ARG A 389 21.78 6.34 14.44
N THR A 390 20.92 6.44 13.44
CA THR A 390 19.52 6.82 13.59
C THR A 390 18.64 5.68 13.09
N ASN A 391 17.57 5.36 13.82
CA ASN A 391 16.58 4.38 13.37
C ASN A 391 15.81 4.94 12.17
N VAL A 392 15.64 4.13 11.12
CA VAL A 392 14.97 4.54 9.88
C VAL A 392 13.83 3.60 9.56
N ALA A 393 12.72 4.16 9.08
CA ALA A 393 11.61 3.46 8.44
C ALA A 393 11.56 3.82 6.95
N MET A 394 11.14 2.87 6.09
CA MET A 394 10.74 3.20 4.73
C MET A 394 9.25 3.54 4.71
N GLU A 395 8.90 4.66 4.06
CA GLU A 395 7.52 5.04 3.75
C GLU A 395 7.21 4.70 2.29
N VAL A 396 6.10 4.00 2.07
CA VAL A 396 5.56 3.70 0.74
C VAL A 396 4.12 4.18 0.63
N GLN A 397 3.57 4.28 -0.59
CA GLN A 397 2.22 4.77 -0.79
C GLN A 397 1.36 3.70 -1.47
N LEU A 398 0.26 3.31 -0.82
CA LEU A 398 -0.73 2.38 -1.39
C LEU A 398 -1.74 3.11 -2.26
N THR A 399 -1.87 4.43 -2.10
CA THR A 399 -2.85 5.27 -2.78
C THR A 399 -2.54 5.50 -4.27
N ARG A 400 -1.30 5.27 -4.72
CA ARG A 400 -0.93 5.37 -6.14
C ARG A 400 -1.12 6.76 -6.75
N GLU A 401 -0.83 7.81 -6.00
CA GLU A 401 -1.00 9.20 -6.42
C GLU A 401 -0.43 9.51 -7.81
N TYR A 402 0.74 8.93 -8.11
CA TYR A 402 1.46 9.12 -9.37
C TYR A 402 1.39 7.91 -10.32
N LEU A 403 0.53 6.94 -10.04
CA LEU A 403 0.36 5.71 -10.83
C LEU A 403 -1.09 5.52 -11.28
N GLY A 404 -1.74 6.58 -11.76
CA GLY A 404 -3.11 6.55 -12.25
C GLY A 404 -4.17 6.52 -11.15
N GLN A 405 -3.78 6.76 -9.90
CA GLN A 405 -4.68 6.88 -8.77
C GLN A 405 -5.60 5.63 -8.65
N GLY A 406 -6.90 5.77 -8.44
CA GLY A 406 -7.85 4.64 -8.36
C GLY A 406 -8.34 4.10 -9.72
N SER A 407 -7.89 4.65 -10.85
CA SER A 407 -8.52 4.44 -12.16
C SER A 407 -8.17 3.11 -12.85
N GLY A 408 -7.00 2.54 -12.58
CA GLY A 408 -6.48 1.33 -13.22
C GLY A 408 -6.03 0.24 -12.25
N ILE A 409 -5.43 -0.82 -12.77
CA ILE A 409 -4.81 -1.91 -11.99
C ILE A 409 -3.30 -1.69 -11.95
N VAL A 410 -2.74 -1.55 -10.75
CA VAL A 410 -1.29 -1.44 -10.52
C VAL A 410 -0.93 -2.19 -9.25
N PHE A 411 -0.13 -3.25 -9.37
CA PHE A 411 0.39 -3.98 -8.23
C PHE A 411 1.74 -3.41 -7.80
N LEU A 412 1.80 -2.88 -6.60
CA LEU A 412 2.93 -2.06 -6.12
C LEU A 412 4.08 -2.87 -5.49
N ALA A 413 3.86 -4.14 -5.17
CA ALA A 413 4.90 -4.95 -4.54
C ALA A 413 6.22 -5.02 -5.34
N PRO A 414 6.24 -5.07 -6.68
CA PRO A 414 7.50 -5.00 -7.44
C PRO A 414 8.26 -3.69 -7.19
N MET A 415 7.57 -2.54 -7.16
CA MET A 415 8.17 -1.23 -6.88
C MET A 415 8.78 -1.17 -5.48
N TRP A 416 8.06 -1.66 -4.48
CA TRP A 416 8.55 -1.67 -3.11
C TRP A 416 9.71 -2.65 -2.91
N SER A 417 9.67 -3.82 -3.56
CA SER A 417 10.76 -4.79 -3.51
C SER A 417 12.02 -4.26 -4.22
N GLU A 418 11.87 -3.53 -5.33
CA GLU A 418 12.99 -2.88 -6.03
C GLU A 418 13.76 -1.94 -5.08
N ALA A 419 13.04 -1.12 -4.29
CA ALA A 419 13.66 -0.27 -3.28
C ALA A 419 14.23 -1.05 -2.09
N LEU A 420 13.49 -2.07 -1.57
CA LEU A 420 13.92 -2.87 -0.42
C LEU A 420 15.14 -3.73 -0.72
N ASP A 421 15.29 -4.22 -1.95
CA ASP A 421 16.38 -5.09 -2.38
C ASP A 421 17.59 -4.32 -2.90
N ALA A 422 17.46 -3.00 -3.17
CA ALA A 422 18.55 -2.17 -3.66
C ALA A 422 19.75 -2.23 -2.71
N ASP A 423 20.96 -2.42 -3.27
CA ASP A 423 22.19 -2.46 -2.49
C ASP A 423 22.61 -1.03 -2.11
N THR A 424 22.63 -0.73 -0.83
CA THR A 424 23.13 0.56 -0.33
C THR A 424 24.64 0.70 -0.40
N CYS A 425 25.38 -0.38 -0.58
CA CYS A 425 26.85 -0.46 -0.42
C CYS A 425 27.35 0.22 0.89
N SER A 426 26.56 0.21 1.95
CA SER A 426 26.87 0.89 3.21
C SER A 426 26.53 0.01 4.43
N PRO A 427 27.51 -0.38 5.28
CA PRO A 427 28.95 -0.05 5.23
C PRO A 427 29.72 -0.77 4.12
N ARG A 428 29.15 -1.78 3.50
CA ARG A 428 29.75 -2.57 2.41
C ARG A 428 28.69 -2.95 1.39
N CYS A 429 29.12 -3.26 0.17
CA CYS A 429 28.23 -3.80 -0.85
C CYS A 429 27.67 -5.17 -0.46
N GLY A 430 26.48 -5.48 -0.92
CA GLY A 430 25.68 -6.60 -0.44
C GLY A 430 24.82 -6.26 0.81
N THR A 431 24.67 -4.95 1.14
CA THR A 431 23.82 -4.47 2.22
C THR A 431 22.52 -3.90 1.63
N PRO A 432 21.45 -4.69 1.48
CA PRO A 432 20.20 -4.21 0.91
C PRO A 432 19.48 -3.25 1.87
N VAL A 433 18.69 -2.33 1.31
CA VAL A 433 17.89 -1.36 2.08
C VAL A 433 17.08 -2.02 3.18
N ARG A 434 16.43 -3.17 2.91
CA ARG A 434 15.65 -3.93 3.90
C ARG A 434 16.42 -4.32 5.16
N SER A 435 17.75 -4.38 5.12
CA SER A 435 18.58 -4.67 6.29
C SER A 435 18.97 -3.44 7.10
N THR A 436 18.69 -2.24 6.59
CA THR A 436 19.04 -0.96 7.21
C THR A 436 17.85 -0.28 7.91
N ILE A 437 16.63 -0.79 7.72
CA ILE A 437 15.39 -0.21 8.25
C ILE A 437 14.85 -1.01 9.44
N LYS A 438 14.12 -0.32 10.33
CA LYS A 438 13.43 -0.90 11.51
C LYS A 438 11.94 -1.07 11.31
N ALA A 439 11.36 -0.31 10.38
CA ALA A 439 9.93 -0.24 10.15
C ALA A 439 9.60 -0.07 8.68
N LEU A 440 8.38 -0.45 8.31
CA LEU A 440 7.74 -0.11 7.04
C LEU A 440 6.41 0.59 7.35
N ALA A 441 6.22 1.77 6.79
CA ALA A 441 5.02 2.58 6.90
C ALA A 441 4.38 2.72 5.51
N GLY A 442 3.07 2.62 5.42
CA GLY A 442 2.34 2.69 4.15
C GLY A 442 1.18 3.66 4.20
N VAL A 443 1.13 4.63 3.28
CA VAL A 443 -0.02 5.52 3.14
C VAL A 443 -1.22 4.69 2.66
N ALA A 444 -2.24 4.60 3.51
CA ALA A 444 -3.37 3.69 3.32
C ALA A 444 -4.31 4.15 2.19
N ASN A 445 -4.76 3.22 1.36
CA ASN A 445 -5.89 3.40 0.45
C ASN A 445 -7.07 2.52 0.92
N VAL A 446 -7.61 2.86 2.08
CA VAL A 446 -8.73 2.16 2.71
C VAL A 446 -9.73 3.19 3.19
N GLY A 447 -11.00 3.04 2.78
CA GLY A 447 -12.06 3.99 3.12
C GLY A 447 -13.44 3.33 3.22
N SER A 448 -14.48 4.14 3.01
CA SER A 448 -15.88 3.74 3.19
C SER A 448 -16.44 2.84 2.07
N ASP A 449 -15.76 2.68 0.94
CA ASP A 449 -16.20 1.80 -0.15
C ASP A 449 -16.42 0.36 0.31
N LEU A 450 -17.40 -0.33 -0.27
CA LEU A 450 -17.75 -1.70 0.09
C LEU A 450 -16.57 -2.66 -0.02
N ASN A 451 -15.77 -2.51 -1.07
CA ASN A 451 -14.56 -3.31 -1.29
C ASN A 451 -13.32 -2.79 -0.55
N TRP A 452 -13.44 -1.76 0.27
CA TRP A 452 -12.40 -1.10 1.09
C TRP A 452 -11.42 -0.22 0.35
N THR A 453 -11.13 -0.47 -0.92
CA THR A 453 -9.96 0.08 -1.63
C THR A 453 -10.31 0.77 -2.96
N GLY A 454 -11.60 1.03 -3.21
CA GLY A 454 -12.09 1.66 -4.45
C GLY A 454 -12.18 0.69 -5.63
N ASN A 455 -11.24 -0.25 -5.75
CA ASN A 455 -11.30 -1.34 -6.71
C ASN A 455 -10.78 -2.66 -6.13
N HIS A 456 -11.18 -3.79 -6.71
CA HIS A 456 -10.86 -5.12 -6.16
C HIS A 456 -9.36 -5.47 -6.19
N PHE A 457 -8.58 -4.89 -7.09
CA PHE A 457 -7.15 -5.21 -7.22
C PHE A 457 -6.28 -4.38 -6.27
N ASP A 458 -6.74 -3.23 -5.79
CA ASP A 458 -6.00 -2.47 -4.77
C ASP A 458 -5.97 -3.20 -3.41
N GLN A 459 -6.89 -4.14 -3.19
CA GLN A 459 -6.77 -5.08 -2.07
C GLN A 459 -5.44 -5.89 -2.12
N ALA A 460 -4.91 -6.17 -3.34
CA ALA A 460 -3.61 -6.83 -3.48
C ALA A 460 -2.47 -5.97 -2.94
N ASN A 461 -2.55 -4.64 -3.08
CA ASN A 461 -1.54 -3.71 -2.56
C ASN A 461 -1.56 -3.70 -1.03
N TRP A 462 -2.73 -3.66 -0.41
CA TRP A 462 -2.87 -3.76 1.03
C TRP A 462 -2.33 -5.10 1.56
N TYR A 463 -2.71 -6.22 0.92
CA TYR A 463 -2.19 -7.54 1.26
C TYR A 463 -0.66 -7.60 1.13
N ALA A 464 -0.12 -7.13 0.01
CA ALA A 464 1.30 -7.16 -0.28
C ALA A 464 2.11 -6.29 0.68
N PHE A 465 1.61 -5.12 1.06
CA PHE A 465 2.23 -4.26 2.05
C PHE A 465 2.46 -5.02 3.36
N GLY A 466 1.42 -5.64 3.92
CA GLY A 466 1.56 -6.39 5.16
C GLY A 466 2.54 -7.57 5.05
N ARG A 467 2.52 -8.31 3.92
CA ARG A 467 3.43 -9.43 3.68
C ARG A 467 4.89 -9.00 3.54
N LEU A 468 5.15 -7.88 2.86
CA LEU A 468 6.50 -7.29 2.77
C LEU A 468 6.95 -6.68 4.10
N ALA A 469 6.05 -6.03 4.83
CA ALA A 469 6.36 -5.50 6.16
C ALA A 469 6.69 -6.64 7.16
N TRP A 470 6.04 -7.80 7.03
CA TRP A 470 6.39 -9.01 7.79
C TRP A 470 7.74 -9.58 7.37
N ASN A 471 7.94 -9.77 6.07
CA ASN A 471 9.19 -10.28 5.50
C ASN A 471 9.59 -9.49 4.23
N PRO A 472 10.45 -8.47 4.37
CA PRO A 472 10.88 -7.64 3.24
C PRO A 472 11.65 -8.38 2.13
N ALA A 473 12.01 -9.64 2.34
CA ALA A 473 12.63 -10.49 1.34
C ALA A 473 11.63 -11.42 0.61
N ALA A 474 10.32 -11.31 0.91
CA ALA A 474 9.31 -12.08 0.21
C ALA A 474 9.19 -11.61 -1.25
N THR A 475 9.03 -12.54 -2.18
CA THR A 475 8.93 -12.18 -3.60
C THR A 475 7.54 -11.67 -3.96
N PRO A 476 7.42 -10.62 -4.78
CA PRO A 476 6.13 -10.10 -5.25
C PRO A 476 5.25 -11.18 -5.90
N SER A 477 5.85 -12.10 -6.65
CA SER A 477 5.13 -13.21 -7.31
C SER A 477 4.50 -14.18 -6.33
N SER A 478 5.20 -14.55 -5.24
CA SER A 478 4.65 -15.44 -4.21
C SER A 478 3.52 -14.77 -3.43
N ILE A 479 3.64 -13.48 -3.16
CA ILE A 479 2.61 -12.68 -2.49
C ILE A 479 1.37 -12.56 -3.38
N ALA A 480 1.54 -12.28 -4.67
CA ALA A 480 0.46 -12.22 -5.64
C ALA A 480 -0.29 -13.57 -5.73
N GLU A 481 0.44 -14.70 -5.80
CA GLU A 481 -0.16 -16.03 -5.84
C GLU A 481 -0.98 -16.32 -4.56
N GLU A 482 -0.45 -16.01 -3.37
CA GLU A 482 -1.19 -16.15 -2.11
C GLU A 482 -2.51 -15.36 -2.15
N TRP A 483 -2.44 -14.07 -2.50
CA TRP A 483 -3.61 -13.21 -2.56
C TRP A 483 -4.64 -13.70 -3.57
N VAL A 484 -4.20 -14.06 -4.78
CA VAL A 484 -5.10 -14.57 -5.84
C VAL A 484 -5.83 -15.83 -5.37
N ARG A 485 -5.12 -16.77 -4.76
CA ARG A 485 -5.71 -18.03 -4.28
C ARG A 485 -6.77 -17.81 -3.19
N MET A 486 -6.55 -16.85 -2.31
CA MET A 486 -7.47 -16.57 -1.20
C MET A 486 -8.65 -15.68 -1.62
N THR A 487 -8.46 -14.81 -2.62
CA THR A 487 -9.46 -13.83 -3.05
C THR A 487 -10.30 -14.30 -4.24
N TRP A 488 -9.68 -14.94 -5.23
CA TRP A 488 -10.32 -15.32 -6.48
C TRP A 488 -10.54 -16.83 -6.61
N GLY A 489 -9.68 -17.65 -5.99
CA GLY A 489 -9.81 -19.10 -5.98
C GLY A 489 -8.55 -19.83 -6.46
N ASN A 490 -8.60 -21.17 -6.36
CA ASN A 490 -7.43 -22.03 -6.58
C ASN A 490 -7.39 -22.71 -7.96
N HIS A 491 -8.29 -22.39 -8.89
CA HIS A 491 -8.26 -23.00 -10.23
C HIS A 491 -6.96 -22.61 -10.96
N PRO A 492 -6.16 -23.56 -11.46
CA PRO A 492 -4.83 -23.26 -12.00
C PRO A 492 -4.84 -22.24 -13.16
N GLY A 493 -5.86 -22.31 -14.03
CA GLY A 493 -6.03 -21.38 -15.15
C GLY A 493 -6.31 -19.95 -14.67
N LEU A 494 -7.16 -19.79 -13.65
CA LEU A 494 -7.43 -18.51 -12.99
C LEU A 494 -6.16 -17.95 -12.36
N VAL A 495 -5.49 -18.73 -11.51
CA VAL A 495 -4.29 -18.30 -10.77
C VAL A 495 -3.21 -17.81 -11.73
N ARG A 496 -2.86 -18.57 -12.76
CA ARG A 496 -1.83 -18.17 -13.73
C ARG A 496 -2.16 -16.84 -14.41
N ARG A 497 -3.42 -16.65 -14.86
CA ARG A 497 -3.83 -15.44 -15.58
C ARG A 497 -3.85 -14.21 -14.68
N VAL A 498 -4.45 -14.31 -13.50
CA VAL A 498 -4.53 -13.17 -12.59
C VAL A 498 -3.15 -12.80 -12.02
N VAL A 499 -2.31 -13.79 -11.68
CA VAL A 499 -0.91 -13.52 -11.30
C VAL A 499 -0.15 -12.84 -12.43
N SER A 500 -0.35 -13.25 -13.69
CA SER A 500 0.27 -12.59 -14.84
C SER A 500 -0.19 -11.13 -14.98
N ILE A 501 -1.49 -10.85 -14.81
CA ILE A 501 -2.02 -9.47 -14.86
C ILE A 501 -1.31 -8.60 -13.81
N VAL A 502 -1.29 -9.01 -12.55
CA VAL A 502 -0.69 -8.20 -11.47
C VAL A 502 0.83 -8.08 -11.63
N ALA A 503 1.52 -9.12 -12.05
CA ALA A 503 2.97 -9.11 -12.19
C ALA A 503 3.49 -8.10 -13.22
N HIS A 504 2.72 -7.80 -14.26
CA HIS A 504 3.12 -6.87 -15.33
C HIS A 504 2.46 -5.48 -15.20
N SER A 505 1.53 -5.29 -14.25
CA SER A 505 0.72 -4.08 -14.18
C SER A 505 1.52 -2.82 -13.81
N ARG A 506 2.51 -2.92 -12.93
CA ARG A 506 3.38 -1.79 -12.57
C ARG A 506 4.28 -1.40 -13.73
N GLU A 507 4.92 -2.35 -14.40
CA GLU A 507 5.77 -2.07 -15.57
C GLU A 507 4.98 -1.44 -16.72
N ALA A 508 3.74 -1.89 -16.95
CA ALA A 508 2.86 -1.26 -17.93
C ALA A 508 2.67 0.24 -17.66
N VAL A 509 2.46 0.62 -16.38
CA VAL A 509 2.29 2.02 -15.98
C VAL A 509 3.59 2.80 -16.13
N VAL A 510 4.74 2.24 -15.74
CA VAL A 510 6.05 2.88 -16.00
C VAL A 510 6.24 3.12 -17.50
N ASP A 511 5.96 2.11 -18.33
CA ASP A 511 6.13 2.21 -19.77
C ASP A 511 5.25 3.30 -20.40
N PHE A 512 3.98 3.41 -20.00
CA PHE A 512 3.12 4.40 -20.65
C PHE A 512 3.09 5.77 -19.95
N MET A 513 3.66 5.94 -18.75
CA MET A 513 3.72 7.23 -18.04
C MET A 513 5.13 7.83 -18.03
N THR A 514 6.10 7.09 -17.48
CA THR A 514 7.43 7.61 -17.13
C THR A 514 8.56 6.63 -17.47
N PRO A 515 8.67 6.17 -18.72
CA PRO A 515 9.70 5.21 -19.10
C PRO A 515 11.12 5.77 -18.97
N LEU A 516 12.11 4.86 -18.87
CA LEU A 516 13.54 5.14 -18.93
C LEU A 516 14.06 6.09 -17.83
N GLY A 517 13.37 6.18 -16.70
CA GLY A 517 13.76 7.04 -15.60
C GLY A 517 13.18 8.46 -15.65
N LEU A 518 12.25 8.74 -16.54
CA LEU A 518 11.42 9.94 -16.43
C LEU A 518 10.65 9.93 -15.12
N ALA A 519 10.42 11.11 -14.55
CA ALA A 519 9.69 11.27 -13.31
C ALA A 519 8.72 12.45 -13.43
N HIS A 520 7.62 12.40 -12.69
CA HIS A 520 6.67 13.48 -12.48
C HIS A 520 6.16 14.13 -13.77
N GLN A 521 5.69 13.32 -14.72
CA GLN A 521 5.17 13.80 -16.02
C GLN A 521 3.64 13.99 -16.01
N MET A 522 3.00 13.96 -14.82
CA MET A 522 1.57 14.09 -14.59
C MET A 522 1.24 15.48 -14.04
N ALA A 523 0.45 16.25 -14.78
CA ALA A 523 -0.02 17.57 -14.35
C ALA A 523 -1.39 17.98 -14.93
N THR A 524 -1.98 17.14 -15.79
CA THR A 524 -3.38 17.35 -16.14
C THR A 524 -4.20 16.97 -14.91
N ASP A 525 -4.89 17.96 -14.35
CA ASP A 525 -5.74 17.80 -13.17
C ASP A 525 -5.11 16.96 -12.04
N HIS A 526 -4.33 17.63 -11.22
CA HIS A 526 -3.86 17.17 -9.93
C HIS A 526 -3.22 15.75 -9.94
N HIS A 527 -2.18 15.55 -10.73
CA HIS A 527 -1.40 14.32 -10.88
C HIS A 527 -2.14 13.16 -11.58
N TYR A 528 -3.32 13.39 -12.17
CA TYR A 528 -4.07 12.31 -12.81
C TYR A 528 -3.57 12.00 -14.23
N GLY A 529 -3.50 12.98 -15.09
CA GLY A 529 -3.21 12.81 -16.53
C GLY A 529 -1.83 13.31 -16.97
N PRO A 530 -1.43 13.03 -18.22
CA PRO A 530 -0.15 13.48 -18.78
C PRO A 530 -0.11 15.00 -18.89
N GLY A 531 0.99 15.61 -18.46
CA GLY A 531 1.21 17.05 -18.55
C GLY A 531 2.68 17.42 -18.75
N PRO A 532 3.48 16.69 -19.58
CA PRO A 532 4.90 16.94 -19.71
C PRO A 532 5.24 18.35 -20.20
N TRP A 533 4.27 19.07 -20.76
CA TRP A 533 4.38 20.46 -21.24
C TRP A 533 4.25 21.53 -20.16
N VAL A 534 3.73 21.18 -18.97
CA VAL A 534 3.45 22.14 -17.91
C VAL A 534 4.76 22.68 -17.33
N CYS A 535 4.91 24.02 -17.35
CA CYS A 535 6.12 24.75 -16.97
C CYS A 535 5.83 26.08 -16.24
N ASP A 536 4.58 26.37 -15.95
CA ASP A 536 4.12 27.69 -15.48
C ASP A 536 3.55 27.68 -14.05
N LEU A 537 3.66 26.54 -13.35
CA LEU A 537 3.28 26.46 -11.94
C LEU A 537 4.23 27.27 -11.07
N ALA A 538 3.69 27.85 -10.00
CA ALA A 538 4.38 28.82 -9.13
C ALA A 538 5.71 28.28 -8.53
N GLN A 539 5.76 26.99 -8.21
CA GLN A 539 6.96 26.36 -7.69
C GLN A 539 7.63 25.53 -8.78
N PRO A 540 8.93 25.78 -9.09
CA PRO A 540 9.61 25.08 -10.18
C PRO A 540 9.49 23.55 -10.14
N SER A 541 9.66 22.94 -8.97
CA SER A 541 9.59 21.49 -8.79
C SER A 541 8.16 20.90 -8.77
N TRP A 542 7.12 21.71 -8.99
CA TRP A 542 5.79 21.22 -9.31
C TRP A 542 5.61 20.96 -10.80
N ASN A 543 6.47 21.55 -11.64
CA ASN A 543 6.35 21.45 -13.08
C ASN A 543 6.97 20.17 -13.64
N PRO A 544 6.26 19.38 -14.43
CA PRO A 544 6.79 18.23 -15.15
C PRO A 544 8.02 18.53 -16.01
N CYS A 545 8.06 19.70 -16.68
CA CYS A 545 9.20 20.09 -17.51
C CYS A 545 10.48 20.29 -16.69
N TYR A 546 10.40 20.61 -15.40
CA TYR A 546 11.55 20.66 -14.51
C TYR A 546 12.23 19.29 -14.41
N TYR A 547 11.48 18.20 -14.41
CA TYR A 547 12.05 16.84 -14.30
C TYR A 547 12.52 16.29 -15.62
N SER A 548 11.85 16.60 -16.73
CA SER A 548 12.22 16.08 -18.03
C SER A 548 13.35 16.87 -18.69
N GLN A 549 13.44 18.19 -18.44
CA GLN A 549 14.36 19.13 -19.07
C GLN A 549 14.47 18.95 -20.59
N ALA A 550 13.38 18.55 -21.23
CA ALA A 550 13.37 18.21 -22.65
C ALA A 550 13.50 19.46 -23.53
N ASP A 551 14.51 19.45 -24.41
CA ASP A 551 14.78 20.49 -25.40
C ASP A 551 15.01 19.90 -26.81
N ALA A 552 15.47 20.72 -27.76
CA ALA A 552 15.77 20.27 -29.12
C ALA A 552 16.96 19.29 -29.19
N HIS A 553 17.83 19.26 -28.18
CA HIS A 553 19.04 18.45 -28.16
C HIS A 553 18.86 17.12 -27.45
N GLY A 554 18.05 17.08 -26.37
CA GLY A 554 17.93 15.90 -25.54
C GLY A 554 16.82 15.97 -24.51
N ILE A 555 16.85 15.01 -23.58
CA ILE A 555 15.90 14.84 -22.49
C ILE A 555 16.57 14.18 -21.28
N GLY A 556 16.02 14.40 -20.09
CA GLY A 556 16.48 13.86 -18.82
C GLY A 556 17.13 14.91 -17.93
N PHE A 557 17.27 14.61 -16.65
CA PHE A 557 17.84 15.51 -15.65
C PHE A 557 19.30 15.14 -15.38
N ASP A 558 20.24 16.09 -15.61
CA ASP A 558 21.64 15.86 -15.22
C ASP A 558 21.80 15.97 -13.70
N ARG A 559 21.89 14.80 -13.05
CA ARG A 559 22.15 14.64 -11.62
C ARG A 559 23.55 14.08 -11.33
N THR A 560 24.44 14.18 -12.31
CA THR A 560 25.88 13.89 -12.15
C THR A 560 26.62 15.12 -11.60
N ALA A 561 27.92 15.02 -11.42
CA ALA A 561 28.75 16.13 -10.94
C ALA A 561 28.77 17.37 -11.89
N SER A 562 28.36 17.22 -13.15
CA SER A 562 28.18 18.35 -14.09
C SER A 562 26.86 19.10 -13.91
N GLY A 563 25.88 18.45 -13.27
CA GLY A 563 24.55 19.00 -12.98
C GLY A 563 24.33 19.25 -11.48
N SER A 564 23.28 18.67 -10.91
CA SER A 564 22.93 18.87 -9.49
C SER A 564 23.78 18.05 -8.52
N ASP A 565 24.52 17.06 -8.97
CA ASP A 565 25.30 16.12 -8.14
C ASP A 565 24.46 15.33 -7.11
N ALA A 566 23.20 15.01 -7.43
CA ALA A 566 22.40 14.16 -6.55
C ALA A 566 22.94 12.72 -6.47
N ALA A 567 23.61 12.23 -7.51
CA ALA A 567 24.28 10.93 -7.51
C ALA A 567 25.39 10.84 -6.44
N GLY A 568 26.04 11.96 -6.08
CA GLY A 568 27.06 12.03 -5.02
C GLY A 568 26.53 11.75 -3.61
N GLN A 569 25.23 11.78 -3.38
CA GLN A 569 24.62 11.45 -2.09
C GLN A 569 24.62 9.95 -1.78
N TYR A 570 24.75 9.09 -2.79
CA TYR A 570 24.84 7.64 -2.63
C TYR A 570 26.24 7.20 -2.18
N ALA A 571 26.37 5.93 -1.79
CA ALA A 571 27.69 5.37 -1.53
C ALA A 571 28.56 5.44 -2.80
N PRO A 572 29.89 5.66 -2.71
CA PRO A 572 30.74 5.96 -3.88
C PRO A 572 30.60 4.97 -5.04
N LYS A 573 30.45 3.67 -4.76
CA LYS A 573 30.28 2.65 -5.81
C LYS A 573 28.93 2.78 -6.53
N ILE A 574 27.86 3.11 -5.79
CA ILE A 574 26.50 3.27 -6.35
C ILE A 574 26.41 4.60 -7.10
N GLY A 575 26.85 5.71 -6.48
CA GLY A 575 26.89 7.01 -7.14
C GLY A 575 27.77 7.01 -8.39
N GLY A 576 28.94 6.35 -8.33
CA GLY A 576 29.80 6.17 -9.51
C GLY A 576 29.14 5.39 -10.64
N CYS A 577 28.30 4.37 -10.32
CA CYS A 577 27.50 3.68 -11.34
C CYS A 577 26.41 4.59 -11.92
N PHE A 578 25.74 5.38 -11.09
CA PHE A 578 24.70 6.31 -11.55
C PHE A 578 25.24 7.44 -12.44
N THR A 579 26.51 7.83 -12.27
CA THR A 579 27.17 8.85 -13.11
C THR A 579 27.81 8.30 -14.38
N ASP A 580 27.96 6.99 -14.52
CA ASP A 580 28.56 6.35 -15.70
C ASP A 580 27.44 5.80 -16.62
N LEU A 581 27.33 6.38 -17.82
CA LEU A 581 26.37 5.94 -18.86
C LEU A 581 26.50 4.45 -19.25
N LYS A 582 27.69 3.84 -19.03
CA LYS A 582 27.88 2.41 -19.27
C LYS A 582 27.37 1.53 -18.13
N CYS A 583 27.30 2.08 -16.92
CA CYS A 583 26.90 1.37 -15.71
C CYS A 583 25.42 1.56 -15.38
N VAL A 584 24.92 2.80 -15.45
CA VAL A 584 23.53 3.13 -15.10
C VAL A 584 22.54 2.26 -15.90
N SER A 585 21.54 1.69 -15.24
CA SER A 585 20.45 0.96 -15.93
C SER A 585 19.67 1.92 -16.83
N ASP A 586 19.16 1.43 -17.97
CA ASP A 586 18.25 2.18 -18.82
C ASP A 586 17.00 2.64 -18.04
N ASP A 587 16.57 1.90 -17.02
CA ASP A 587 15.47 2.26 -16.11
C ASP A 587 15.69 3.56 -15.33
N TYR A 588 16.93 3.99 -15.16
CA TYR A 588 17.32 5.22 -14.44
C TYR A 588 18.10 6.20 -15.31
N LEU A 589 18.20 5.95 -16.62
CA LEU A 589 19.01 6.78 -17.53
C LEU A 589 18.58 8.25 -17.45
N LEU A 590 17.32 8.54 -17.71
CA LEU A 590 16.78 9.92 -17.74
C LEU A 590 16.58 10.53 -16.34
N TRP A 591 16.68 9.70 -15.28
CA TRP A 591 16.72 10.20 -13.92
C TRP A 591 18.04 10.89 -13.61
N PHE A 592 19.18 10.32 -14.07
CA PHE A 592 20.52 10.81 -13.73
C PHE A 592 21.20 11.58 -14.84
N HIS A 593 20.77 11.45 -16.09
CA HIS A 593 21.46 12.03 -17.24
C HIS A 593 20.50 12.76 -18.17
N HIS A 594 20.98 13.91 -18.67
CA HIS A 594 20.42 14.55 -19.86
C HIS A 594 21.18 14.04 -21.08
N VAL A 595 20.50 13.32 -21.98
CA VAL A 595 21.14 12.69 -23.12
C VAL A 595 20.46 13.07 -24.44
N PRO A 596 21.23 13.09 -25.58
CA PRO A 596 20.66 13.42 -26.87
C PRO A 596 19.57 12.43 -27.31
N TRP A 597 18.59 12.92 -28.05
CA TRP A 597 17.53 12.08 -28.63
C TRP A 597 18.05 10.93 -29.48
N THR A 598 19.25 11.08 -30.05
CA THR A 598 19.93 10.08 -30.87
C THR A 598 20.86 9.17 -30.07
N TYR A 599 20.93 9.34 -28.74
CA TYR A 599 21.72 8.46 -27.87
C TYR A 599 21.44 6.99 -28.13
N ARG A 600 22.51 6.17 -28.26
CA ARG A 600 22.37 4.74 -28.55
C ARG A 600 22.09 3.95 -27.28
N MET A 601 20.90 3.43 -27.16
CA MET A 601 20.46 2.61 -26.03
C MET A 601 21.05 1.20 -26.09
N ARG A 602 21.03 0.45 -24.97
CA ARG A 602 21.45 -0.96 -24.94
C ARG A 602 20.64 -1.85 -25.88
N SER A 603 19.39 -1.49 -26.15
CA SER A 603 18.54 -2.15 -27.15
C SER A 603 19.08 -2.04 -28.58
N GLY A 604 20.06 -1.17 -28.82
CA GLY A 604 20.56 -0.84 -30.17
C GLY A 604 19.73 0.20 -30.91
N ARG A 605 18.62 0.68 -30.36
CA ARG A 605 17.77 1.77 -30.91
C ARG A 605 18.33 3.14 -30.46
N SER A 606 17.87 4.23 -31.10
CA SER A 606 18.05 5.56 -30.53
C SER A 606 17.14 5.74 -29.31
N LEU A 607 17.50 6.68 -28.42
CA LEU A 607 16.65 7.04 -27.27
C LEU A 607 15.20 7.37 -27.71
N TRP A 608 15.05 8.18 -28.78
CA TRP A 608 13.74 8.51 -29.30
C TRP A 608 12.92 7.27 -29.71
N GLU A 609 13.53 6.36 -30.45
CA GLU A 609 12.88 5.11 -30.85
C GLU A 609 12.56 4.19 -29.67
N ASP A 610 13.45 4.13 -28.69
CA ASP A 610 13.26 3.32 -27.49
C ASP A 610 12.13 3.88 -26.61
N LEU A 611 12.11 5.20 -26.43
CA LEU A 611 11.05 5.89 -25.70
C LEU A 611 9.65 5.62 -26.29
N VAL A 612 9.50 5.78 -27.62
CA VAL A 612 8.24 5.46 -28.32
C VAL A 612 7.88 3.98 -28.18
N THR A 613 8.88 3.09 -28.22
CA THR A 613 8.68 1.64 -28.04
C THR A 613 8.13 1.31 -26.67
N HIS A 614 8.63 1.94 -25.62
CA HIS A 614 8.13 1.77 -24.24
C HIS A 614 6.68 2.22 -24.10
N TYR A 615 6.32 3.41 -24.61
CA TYR A 615 4.94 3.89 -24.60
C TYR A 615 3.98 2.89 -25.29
N ASP A 616 4.35 2.37 -26.45
CA ASP A 616 3.56 1.35 -27.15
C ASP A 616 3.50 0.02 -26.37
N GLN A 617 4.59 -0.37 -25.70
CA GLN A 617 4.63 -1.59 -24.89
C GLN A 617 3.69 -1.49 -23.70
N GLY A 618 3.64 -0.35 -23.01
CA GLY A 618 2.71 -0.10 -21.91
C GLY A 618 1.26 -0.30 -22.36
N VAL A 619 0.86 0.29 -23.47
CA VAL A 619 -0.49 0.11 -24.05
C VAL A 619 -0.78 -1.36 -24.36
N ARG A 620 0.14 -2.06 -25.06
CA ARG A 620 -0.02 -3.50 -25.39
C ARG A 620 -0.17 -4.36 -24.15
N THR A 621 0.58 -4.05 -23.07
CA THR A 621 0.53 -4.81 -21.81
C THR A 621 -0.84 -4.66 -21.13
N VAL A 622 -1.43 -3.46 -21.14
CA VAL A 622 -2.79 -3.25 -20.62
C VAL A 622 -3.83 -3.96 -21.46
N GLU A 623 -3.72 -3.93 -22.80
CA GLU A 623 -4.61 -4.67 -23.70
C GLU A 623 -4.53 -6.18 -23.48
N ALA A 624 -3.32 -6.71 -23.27
CA ALA A 624 -3.12 -8.11 -22.92
C ALA A 624 -3.73 -8.47 -21.54
N ALA A 625 -3.61 -7.58 -20.55
CA ALA A 625 -4.22 -7.77 -19.23
C ALA A 625 -5.76 -7.89 -19.34
N LYS A 626 -6.41 -7.01 -20.11
CA LYS A 626 -7.85 -7.10 -20.35
C LYS A 626 -8.23 -8.42 -21.04
N SER A 627 -7.49 -8.84 -22.06
CA SER A 627 -7.72 -10.10 -22.74
C SER A 627 -7.56 -11.32 -21.81
N GLN A 628 -6.56 -11.30 -20.91
CA GLN A 628 -6.40 -12.35 -19.90
C GLN A 628 -7.54 -12.35 -18.87
N TRP A 629 -8.05 -11.16 -18.49
CA TRP A 629 -9.18 -11.05 -17.56
C TRP A 629 -10.48 -11.61 -18.17
N ASP A 630 -10.76 -11.35 -19.42
CA ASP A 630 -11.95 -11.89 -20.10
C ASP A 630 -11.97 -13.43 -20.09
N LEU A 631 -10.81 -14.07 -20.16
CA LEU A 631 -10.67 -15.52 -20.12
C LEU A 631 -10.88 -16.13 -18.73
N VAL A 632 -10.91 -15.36 -17.64
CA VAL A 632 -11.20 -15.88 -16.29
C VAL A 632 -12.67 -15.80 -15.93
N ARG A 633 -13.53 -15.26 -16.80
CA ARG A 633 -14.97 -15.14 -16.57
C ARG A 633 -15.66 -16.41 -16.05
N PRO A 634 -15.33 -17.65 -16.51
CA PRO A 634 -15.98 -18.87 -15.99
C PRO A 634 -15.65 -19.19 -14.53
N PHE A 635 -14.66 -18.53 -13.93
CA PHE A 635 -14.13 -18.84 -12.60
C PHE A 635 -14.42 -17.76 -11.56
N VAL A 636 -14.99 -16.63 -11.99
CA VAL A 636 -15.25 -15.45 -11.14
C VAL A 636 -16.73 -15.12 -11.20
N ASP A 637 -17.31 -14.68 -10.09
CA ASP A 637 -18.68 -14.17 -10.09
C ASP A 637 -18.85 -12.97 -11.02
N VAL A 638 -20.06 -12.83 -11.56
CA VAL A 638 -20.36 -11.83 -12.60
C VAL A 638 -20.10 -10.41 -12.10
N GLN A 639 -20.41 -10.11 -10.85
CA GLN A 639 -20.29 -8.76 -10.29
C GLN A 639 -18.84 -8.30 -10.25
N ARG A 640 -17.94 -9.08 -9.61
CA ARG A 640 -16.52 -8.72 -9.57
C ARG A 640 -15.87 -8.79 -10.94
N HIS A 641 -16.24 -9.77 -11.78
CA HIS A 641 -15.73 -9.83 -13.15
C HIS A 641 -16.03 -8.57 -13.93
N THR A 642 -17.29 -8.08 -13.87
CA THR A 642 -17.72 -6.86 -14.57
C THR A 642 -17.02 -5.62 -14.05
N ALA A 643 -16.91 -5.48 -12.72
CA ALA A 643 -16.24 -4.33 -12.10
C ALA A 643 -14.76 -4.23 -12.52
N VAL A 644 -14.03 -5.34 -12.49
CA VAL A 644 -12.62 -5.37 -12.93
C VAL A 644 -12.49 -5.17 -14.44
N ALA A 645 -13.39 -5.73 -15.24
CA ALA A 645 -13.39 -5.49 -16.68
C ALA A 645 -13.54 -3.99 -17.00
N ALA A 646 -14.45 -3.29 -16.32
CA ALA A 646 -14.63 -1.84 -16.47
C ALA A 646 -13.36 -1.04 -16.06
N THR A 647 -12.69 -1.45 -14.98
CA THR A 647 -11.42 -0.84 -14.57
C THR A 647 -10.33 -1.00 -15.64
N LEU A 648 -10.21 -2.20 -16.23
CA LEU A 648 -9.23 -2.45 -17.29
C LEU A 648 -9.59 -1.74 -18.61
N ASP A 649 -10.87 -1.60 -18.93
CA ASP A 649 -11.32 -0.84 -20.11
C ASP A 649 -10.98 0.65 -19.96
N ARG A 650 -11.16 1.23 -18.76
CA ARG A 650 -10.70 2.58 -18.44
C ARG A 650 -9.20 2.71 -18.60
N GLN A 651 -8.43 1.81 -17.98
CA GLN A 651 -6.96 1.84 -18.06
C GLN A 651 -6.43 1.72 -19.50
N ARG A 652 -7.13 0.99 -20.38
CA ARG A 652 -6.79 0.94 -21.82
C ARG A 652 -6.94 2.30 -22.51
N ILE A 653 -7.98 3.04 -22.16
CA ILE A 653 -8.21 4.40 -22.66
C ILE A 653 -7.11 5.33 -22.15
N GLU A 654 -6.84 5.30 -20.85
CA GLU A 654 -5.81 6.14 -20.19
C GLU A 654 -4.40 5.85 -20.72
N ALA A 655 -4.03 4.57 -20.89
CA ALA A 655 -2.72 4.21 -21.43
C ALA A 655 -2.52 4.75 -22.86
N LYS A 656 -3.56 4.72 -23.70
CA LYS A 656 -3.51 5.31 -25.03
C LYS A 656 -3.40 6.83 -24.98
N TRP A 657 -4.14 7.47 -24.09
CA TRP A 657 -4.06 8.91 -23.87
C TRP A 657 -2.65 9.32 -23.44
N TRP A 658 -2.09 8.69 -22.40
CA TRP A 658 -0.74 8.92 -21.94
C TRP A 658 0.30 8.76 -23.06
N ARG A 659 0.24 7.63 -23.77
CA ARG A 659 1.10 7.36 -24.93
C ARG A 659 1.02 8.45 -25.98
N ASN A 660 -0.19 8.81 -26.39
CA ASN A 660 -0.42 9.75 -27.49
C ASN A 660 0.01 11.18 -27.12
N ALA A 661 -0.37 11.66 -25.95
CA ALA A 661 -0.02 12.97 -25.43
C ALA A 661 1.50 13.14 -25.26
N SER A 662 2.14 12.15 -24.63
CA SER A 662 3.58 12.18 -24.39
C SER A 662 4.38 12.11 -25.70
N ILE A 663 4.01 11.23 -26.64
CA ILE A 663 4.68 11.15 -27.94
C ILE A 663 4.51 12.45 -28.73
N ALA A 664 3.32 13.06 -28.74
CA ALA A 664 3.09 14.34 -29.40
C ALA A 664 3.99 15.44 -28.83
N TYR A 665 4.14 15.48 -27.50
CA TYR A 665 5.00 16.46 -26.83
C TYR A 665 6.48 16.20 -27.12
N TRP A 666 6.99 14.98 -26.94
CA TRP A 666 8.40 14.69 -27.20
C TRP A 666 8.79 14.90 -28.66
N GLN A 667 7.87 14.59 -29.60
CA GLN A 667 8.08 14.89 -31.01
C GLN A 667 8.16 16.40 -31.27
N SER A 668 7.36 17.22 -30.58
CA SER A 668 7.45 18.68 -30.70
C SER A 668 8.78 19.25 -30.19
N ARG A 669 9.45 18.57 -29.24
CA ARG A 669 10.76 18.96 -28.72
C ARG A 669 11.91 18.44 -29.58
N SER A 670 11.91 17.16 -29.89
CA SER A 670 12.98 16.51 -30.66
C SER A 670 13.00 16.91 -32.13
N GLN A 671 11.85 17.31 -32.71
CA GLN A 671 11.64 17.56 -34.15
C GLN A 671 11.99 16.36 -35.04
N LEU A 672 12.11 15.16 -34.44
CA LEU A 672 12.44 13.95 -35.17
C LEU A 672 11.17 13.29 -35.73
N PRO A 673 11.26 12.64 -36.90
CA PRO A 673 10.14 11.87 -37.43
C PRO A 673 9.81 10.71 -36.51
N LEU A 674 8.51 10.36 -36.43
CA LEU A 674 8.10 9.17 -35.70
C LEU A 674 8.76 7.94 -36.31
N PRO A 675 9.33 7.02 -35.49
CA PRO A 675 9.98 5.83 -35.99
C PRO A 675 9.01 4.95 -36.78
N ARG A 676 9.48 4.34 -37.87
CA ARG A 676 8.67 3.45 -38.72
C ARG A 676 8.06 2.34 -37.87
N ARG A 677 6.82 1.93 -38.14
CA ARG A 677 6.01 0.92 -37.43
C ARG A 677 5.29 1.42 -36.16
N HIS A 678 5.43 2.69 -35.80
CA HIS A 678 4.66 3.28 -34.70
C HIS A 678 3.55 4.15 -35.26
N ALA A 679 2.33 3.99 -34.69
CA ALA A 679 1.19 4.79 -35.10
C ALA A 679 1.33 6.22 -34.57
N PRO A 680 1.05 7.24 -35.39
CA PRO A 680 1.07 8.62 -34.92
C PRO A 680 -0.06 8.88 -33.90
N PRO A 681 0.13 9.85 -32.98
CA PRO A 681 -0.98 10.35 -32.17
C PRO A 681 -2.14 10.81 -33.07
N PRO A 682 -3.40 10.46 -32.72
CA PRO A 682 -4.57 10.80 -33.55
C PRO A 682 -4.92 12.29 -33.54
N HIS A 683 -4.43 13.03 -32.56
CA HIS A 683 -4.68 14.47 -32.40
C HIS A 683 -3.36 15.25 -32.32
N PRO A 684 -3.35 16.55 -32.70
CA PRO A 684 -2.21 17.42 -32.49
C PRO A 684 -1.97 17.68 -30.98
N LEU A 685 -0.74 18.07 -30.60
CA LEU A 685 -0.36 18.31 -29.20
C LEU A 685 -1.36 19.23 -28.47
N ARG A 686 -1.74 20.35 -29.09
CA ARG A 686 -2.68 21.32 -28.51
C ARG A 686 -3.99 20.68 -28.02
N TRP A 687 -4.48 19.66 -28.71
CA TRP A 687 -5.69 18.96 -28.30
C TRP A 687 -5.52 18.28 -26.94
N TYR A 688 -4.33 17.69 -26.68
CA TYR A 688 -4.02 17.06 -25.37
C TYR A 688 -3.77 18.09 -24.26
N GLU A 689 -3.20 19.24 -24.60
CA GLU A 689 -2.96 20.36 -23.68
C GLU A 689 -4.25 20.99 -23.18
N GLU A 690 -5.33 20.93 -23.95
CA GLU A 690 -6.64 21.51 -23.63
C GLU A 690 -7.60 20.53 -22.91
N ILE A 691 -7.17 19.28 -22.61
CA ILE A 691 -8.02 18.32 -21.87
C ILE A 691 -8.09 18.68 -20.40
N HIS A 692 -9.33 18.76 -19.88
CA HIS A 692 -9.61 18.94 -18.46
C HIS A 692 -10.66 17.94 -17.99
N PHE A 693 -10.75 17.75 -16.66
CA PHE A 693 -11.78 16.93 -16.03
C PHE A 693 -12.55 17.75 -15.00
N ASP A 694 -13.87 17.59 -14.95
CA ASP A 694 -14.70 18.25 -13.92
C ASP A 694 -14.35 17.77 -12.52
N THR A 695 -13.98 16.50 -12.41
CA THR A 695 -13.55 15.87 -11.15
C THR A 695 -12.43 14.87 -11.45
N VAL A 696 -11.47 14.78 -10.54
CA VAL A 696 -10.38 13.79 -10.62
C VAL A 696 -10.44 12.84 -9.42
N PRO A 697 -9.93 11.60 -9.53
CA PRO A 697 -9.81 10.71 -8.38
C PRO A 697 -9.09 11.40 -7.21
N GLY A 698 -9.57 11.19 -5.97
CA GLY A 698 -8.93 11.72 -4.77
C GLY A 698 -9.03 13.23 -4.58
N SER A 699 -9.92 13.92 -5.29
CA SER A 699 -10.26 15.29 -4.92
C SER A 699 -10.82 15.30 -3.48
N LEU A 700 -10.44 16.31 -2.68
CA LEU A 700 -10.86 16.44 -1.27
C LEU A 700 -12.37 16.66 -1.05
N VAL A 701 -13.19 16.59 -2.11
CA VAL A 701 -14.63 16.79 -2.04
C VAL A 701 -15.33 15.49 -1.65
N PRO A 702 -15.95 15.41 -0.47
CA PRO A 702 -16.70 14.23 -0.04
C PRO A 702 -17.80 13.88 -1.06
N GLY A 703 -17.94 12.59 -1.38
CA GLY A 703 -19.03 12.10 -2.22
C GLY A 703 -18.85 12.31 -3.73
N THR A 704 -17.75 12.87 -4.20
CA THR A 704 -17.41 12.84 -5.62
C THR A 704 -16.98 11.42 -6.00
N GLY A 705 -17.97 10.56 -6.22
CA GLY A 705 -17.72 9.23 -6.78
C GLY A 705 -16.96 9.34 -8.12
N HIS A 706 -16.19 8.31 -8.44
CA HIS A 706 -15.24 8.16 -9.54
C HIS A 706 -15.81 8.34 -10.97
N GLN A 707 -16.72 9.26 -11.20
CA GLN A 707 -17.19 9.60 -12.57
C GLN A 707 -16.28 10.70 -13.11
N LEU A 708 -15.26 10.26 -13.84
CA LEU A 708 -14.46 11.16 -14.68
C LEU A 708 -15.31 11.60 -15.86
N SER A 709 -15.73 12.85 -15.90
CA SER A 709 -16.29 13.46 -17.09
C SER A 709 -15.20 14.31 -17.73
N CYS A 710 -14.72 13.87 -18.90
CA CYS A 710 -13.77 14.63 -19.67
C CYS A 710 -14.47 15.83 -20.34
N VAL A 711 -13.93 17.04 -20.14
CA VAL A 711 -14.35 18.23 -20.84
C VAL A 711 -13.58 18.33 -22.16
N PRO A 712 -14.25 18.17 -23.31
CA PRO A 712 -13.54 18.22 -24.60
C PRO A 712 -13.01 19.64 -24.86
N PRO A 713 -11.90 19.78 -25.59
CA PRO A 713 -11.44 21.06 -26.12
C PRO A 713 -12.53 21.80 -26.88
N ARG A 714 -12.56 23.13 -26.83
CA ARG A 714 -13.57 23.94 -27.52
C ARG A 714 -13.63 23.58 -29.01
N GLY A 715 -14.79 23.07 -29.46
CA GLY A 715 -15.04 22.66 -30.84
C GLY A 715 -14.50 21.30 -31.26
N GLY A 716 -13.96 20.52 -30.32
CA GLY A 716 -13.55 19.14 -30.55
C GLY A 716 -14.70 18.12 -30.41
N PRO A 717 -14.53 16.90 -30.92
CA PRO A 717 -15.44 15.80 -30.63
C PRO A 717 -15.39 15.45 -29.13
N PRO A 718 -16.45 14.82 -28.58
CA PRO A 718 -16.40 14.34 -27.19
C PRO A 718 -15.15 13.51 -26.97
N CYS A 719 -14.52 13.63 -25.77
CA CYS A 719 -13.25 12.99 -25.46
C CYS A 719 -13.31 11.48 -25.74
N ALA A 720 -13.04 11.09 -26.97
CA ALA A 720 -12.63 9.73 -27.32
C ALA A 720 -11.13 9.64 -26.99
N LEU A 721 -10.80 9.53 -25.70
CA LEU A 721 -9.44 9.31 -25.25
C LEU A 721 -8.88 8.03 -25.84
#